data_7faba1e71212390ca4ce29d0e0c33030
#
_entry.id   7faba1e71212390ca4ce29d0e0c33030
#
_cell.length_a   1.000
_cell.length_b   1.000
_cell.length_c   1.000
_cell.angle_alpha   90.00
_cell.angle_beta   90.00
_cell.angle_gamma   90.00
#
_symmetry.space_group_name_H-M   'P 1'
#
loop_
_entity.id
_entity.type
_entity.pdbx_description
1 polymer ?
#
loop_
_entity_poly.entity_id
_entity_poly.type
_entity_poly.pdbx_seq_one_letter_code
_entity_poly.pdbx_strand_id
1 'polypeptide(L)'
;MSKLTNKHKQKNKNKRNKTRKKLHRLKEVDNFYYFVNKDWFSKNVISKTSNVKNAFSILQDKVDKELHLVLTNHIFKEKSPEAKHCKNIYDSVLTFNNELTEKQIYLFTEEINNYRKMECEDGLYKFLAWAKLNGISSPISLHMINDNEHHGRYILSLGEGGLSFSLKETYTDPKKKRLIKAYTQFIKETFAIIFGPNNTYCAEDVIDIERELSKKIYTQEENGDLNKTNMKCTSSQIKHRCDFDFYKFITLFGIKINKNSYKTNVENPEYIKHTSKLMLKEWTTNKWNSFWVFRLLVFASGFHSELNKYFFSFFSLRLNGILQMRPRCDYALSFVANIMNSTISRKYIQYYKNAKQKVFVTELTNKIKCVFKERITRSKWLTDKTKELALRKVDSMSCAIGYRDKYIAEPSCDFSATDAISNFIQFVKWDNEYVIKHLHKKMPDKTYWLRTNEGNVFDVNAYYNRSINEMIIPNAILQEPYVCLDKNMAYNLASIGFIIAHEIIHGFDKLGCQFDGDGEMHNWWSKEDSDNYKKLQEEIIEQYETVSKRDNIKLNGDLTLSENIADTSALQIVEDVLEDYLVERDIFGAEQDKHFKELYYNYATQWRTLMTISRMKILTALDGHSLTNYRVNCTLIRSERFRRIFNIEPKDGMYYNKPMSVIW
;
A
#
# COMPACT_ATOMS: atom_id res chain seq x y z
N MET A 1 38.47 -17.14 -6.17
CA MET A 1 37.06 -16.89 -5.77
C MET A 1 36.50 -17.83 -4.68
N SER A 2 36.86 -19.13 -4.63
CA SER A 2 36.30 -20.08 -3.64
C SER A 2 36.66 -19.83 -2.15
N LYS A 3 37.82 -19.27 -1.84
CA LYS A 3 38.25 -18.98 -0.45
C LYS A 3 37.55 -17.74 0.17
N LEU A 4 37.15 -16.76 -0.63
CA LEU A 4 36.42 -15.56 -0.15
C LEU A 4 34.94 -15.87 0.13
N THR A 5 34.32 -16.74 -0.67
CA THR A 5 32.95 -17.21 -0.44
C THR A 5 32.81 -18.08 0.81
N ASN A 6 33.81 -18.89 1.12
CA ASN A 6 33.81 -19.71 2.35
C ASN A 6 34.01 -18.87 3.63
N LYS A 7 34.87 -17.86 3.62
CA LYS A 7 35.01 -16.92 4.77
C LYS A 7 33.73 -16.11 5.02
N HIS A 8 33.04 -15.69 3.96
CA HIS A 8 31.75 -14.99 4.12
C HIS A 8 30.64 -15.91 4.65
N LYS A 9 30.57 -17.15 4.15
CA LYS A 9 29.61 -18.17 4.67
C LYS A 9 29.88 -18.49 6.14
N GLN A 10 31.13 -18.61 6.54
CA GLN A 10 31.52 -18.92 7.93
C GLN A 10 31.30 -17.73 8.88
N LYS A 11 31.56 -16.49 8.43
CA LYS A 11 31.25 -15.26 9.16
C LYS A 11 29.74 -15.08 9.38
N ASN A 12 28.92 -15.38 8.37
CA ASN A 12 27.48 -15.34 8.45
C ASN A 12 26.91 -16.46 9.36
N LYS A 13 27.50 -17.67 9.34
CA LYS A 13 27.11 -18.78 10.21
C LYS A 13 27.42 -18.46 11.70
N ASN A 14 28.59 -17.85 11.96
CA ASN A 14 28.97 -17.42 13.32
C ASN A 14 28.11 -16.25 13.85
N LYS A 15 27.74 -15.31 12.99
CA LYS A 15 26.83 -14.22 13.33
C LYS A 15 25.41 -14.74 13.62
N ARG A 16 24.90 -15.67 12.84
CA ARG A 16 23.63 -16.37 13.09
C ARG A 16 23.64 -17.14 14.41
N ASN A 17 24.71 -17.86 14.72
CA ASN A 17 24.83 -18.61 15.97
C ASN A 17 24.91 -17.70 17.22
N LYS A 18 25.57 -16.53 17.12
CA LYS A 18 25.59 -15.54 18.22
C LYS A 18 24.20 -14.92 18.42
N THR A 19 23.50 -14.59 17.36
CA THR A 19 22.12 -14.06 17.43
C THR A 19 21.16 -15.10 18.01
N ARG A 20 21.23 -16.36 17.58
CA ARG A 20 20.44 -17.47 18.15
C ARG A 20 20.68 -17.64 19.67
N LYS A 21 21.95 -17.65 20.12
CA LYS A 21 22.27 -17.75 21.53
C LYS A 21 21.75 -16.57 22.36
N LYS A 22 21.73 -15.36 21.79
CA LYS A 22 21.17 -14.16 22.43
C LYS A 22 19.65 -14.26 22.56
N LEU A 23 18.95 -14.69 21.51
CA LEU A 23 17.50 -14.87 21.51
C LEU A 23 17.02 -15.91 22.53
N HIS A 24 17.75 -17.02 22.69
CA HIS A 24 17.39 -18.05 23.68
C HIS A 24 17.54 -17.63 25.16
N ARG A 25 18.28 -16.56 25.44
CA ARG A 25 18.46 -16.02 26.79
C ARG A 25 17.50 -14.89 27.15
N LEU A 26 16.70 -14.40 26.19
CA LEU A 26 15.72 -13.36 26.44
C LEU A 26 14.61 -13.89 27.36
N LYS A 27 14.20 -13.06 28.32
CA LYS A 27 12.98 -13.26 29.09
C LYS A 27 11.81 -12.53 28.40
N GLU A 28 10.60 -12.91 28.72
CA GLU A 28 9.39 -12.28 28.18
C GLU A 28 9.30 -10.79 28.53
N VAL A 29 9.76 -10.40 29.72
CA VAL A 29 9.79 -9.01 30.22
C VAL A 29 10.89 -8.14 29.58
N ASP A 30 11.92 -8.77 28.95
CA ASP A 30 13.00 -8.04 28.27
C ASP A 30 12.58 -7.59 26.85
N ASN A 31 11.95 -8.50 26.10
CA ASN A 31 11.44 -8.25 24.75
C ASN A 31 10.43 -9.33 24.40
N PHE A 32 9.16 -9.01 24.53
CA PHE A 32 8.07 -9.96 24.39
C PHE A 32 7.97 -10.54 22.97
N TYR A 33 8.09 -9.69 21.96
CA TYR A 33 8.03 -10.11 20.56
C TYR A 33 9.08 -11.17 20.21
N TYR A 34 10.34 -10.93 20.55
CA TYR A 34 11.42 -11.87 20.27
C TYR A 34 11.37 -13.11 21.17
N PHE A 35 10.92 -12.98 22.40
CA PHE A 35 10.75 -14.10 23.31
C PHE A 35 9.72 -15.10 22.78
N VAL A 36 8.54 -14.63 22.41
CA VAL A 36 7.44 -15.47 21.90
C VAL A 36 7.84 -16.16 20.59
N ASN A 37 8.52 -15.46 19.71
CA ASN A 37 8.80 -15.92 18.34
C ASN A 37 10.19 -16.55 18.14
N LYS A 38 11.01 -16.73 19.19
CA LYS A 38 12.41 -17.22 19.08
C LYS A 38 12.55 -18.52 18.32
N ASP A 39 11.68 -19.48 18.57
CA ASP A 39 11.71 -20.79 17.91
C ASP A 39 11.32 -20.70 16.44
N TRP A 40 10.31 -19.90 16.12
CA TRP A 40 9.92 -19.64 14.74
C TRP A 40 11.04 -18.97 13.95
N PHE A 41 11.70 -17.94 14.50
CA PHE A 41 12.87 -17.31 13.89
C PHE A 41 14.04 -18.28 13.67
N SER A 42 14.21 -19.24 14.55
CA SER A 42 15.29 -20.23 14.44
C SER A 42 15.05 -21.24 13.32
N LYS A 43 13.79 -21.61 13.08
CA LYS A 43 13.34 -22.66 12.14
C LYS A 43 13.00 -22.15 10.76
N ASN A 44 12.73 -20.86 10.60
CA ASN A 44 12.25 -20.28 9.34
C ASN A 44 13.33 -19.50 8.59
N VAL A 45 13.17 -19.43 7.28
CA VAL A 45 14.00 -18.65 6.36
C VAL A 45 13.09 -17.94 5.34
N ILE A 46 13.54 -16.80 4.83
CA ILE A 46 12.88 -16.09 3.75
C ILE A 46 13.12 -16.87 2.45
N SER A 47 12.08 -17.02 1.62
CA SER A 47 12.20 -17.59 0.28
C SER A 47 13.19 -16.77 -0.58
N LYS A 48 13.82 -17.42 -1.56
CA LYS A 48 14.66 -16.69 -2.53
C LYS A 48 13.85 -15.73 -3.40
N THR A 49 12.57 -15.99 -3.59
CA THR A 49 11.64 -15.20 -4.40
C THR A 49 10.96 -14.08 -3.62
N SER A 50 11.32 -13.88 -2.33
CA SER A 50 10.73 -12.87 -1.46
C SER A 50 11.81 -12.14 -0.63
N ASN A 51 11.45 -11.02 -0.04
CA ASN A 51 12.26 -10.29 0.94
C ASN A 51 11.60 -10.25 2.34
N VAL A 52 10.46 -10.93 2.48
CA VAL A 52 9.69 -11.01 3.73
C VAL A 52 9.09 -12.41 3.89
N LYS A 53 8.89 -12.85 5.14
CA LYS A 53 8.08 -14.01 5.51
C LYS A 53 7.34 -13.70 6.80
N ASN A 54 6.02 -13.66 6.74
CA ASN A 54 5.11 -13.44 7.87
C ASN A 54 3.79 -14.18 7.64
N ALA A 55 2.83 -14.06 8.55
CA ALA A 55 1.54 -14.73 8.43
C ALA A 55 0.77 -14.30 7.16
N PHE A 56 0.77 -13.00 6.84
CA PHE A 56 0.13 -12.47 5.63
C PHE A 56 0.72 -13.06 4.35
N SER A 57 2.06 -13.04 4.21
CA SER A 57 2.72 -13.58 3.01
C SER A 57 2.55 -15.09 2.86
N ILE A 58 2.51 -15.83 3.96
CA ILE A 58 2.29 -17.29 3.94
C ILE A 58 0.86 -17.60 3.48
N LEU A 59 -0.12 -16.84 3.97
CA LEU A 59 -1.50 -17.03 3.56
C LEU A 59 -1.71 -16.57 2.12
N GLN A 60 -1.08 -15.46 1.69
CA GLN A 60 -1.16 -15.01 0.29
C GLN A 60 -0.56 -16.05 -0.68
N ASP A 61 0.57 -16.68 -0.33
CA ASP A 61 1.13 -17.79 -1.12
C ASP A 61 0.16 -18.98 -1.26
N LYS A 62 -0.70 -19.23 -0.26
CA LYS A 62 -1.78 -20.24 -0.34
C LYS A 62 -2.88 -19.76 -1.29
N VAL A 63 -3.35 -18.54 -1.13
CA VAL A 63 -4.40 -17.94 -1.97
C VAL A 63 -3.97 -17.85 -3.43
N ASP A 64 -2.72 -17.49 -3.71
CA ASP A 64 -2.17 -17.47 -5.07
C ASP A 64 -2.25 -18.85 -5.73
N LYS A 65 -1.98 -19.93 -4.99
CA LYS A 65 -2.15 -21.33 -5.48
C LYS A 65 -3.62 -21.66 -5.73
N GLU A 66 -4.52 -21.24 -4.86
CA GLU A 66 -5.97 -21.39 -5.04
C GLU A 66 -6.44 -20.67 -6.30
N LEU A 67 -5.96 -19.45 -6.55
CA LEU A 67 -6.25 -18.69 -7.76
C LEU A 67 -5.71 -19.37 -9.02
N HIS A 68 -4.52 -19.95 -8.99
CA HIS A 68 -4.00 -20.76 -10.09
C HIS A 68 -4.92 -21.95 -10.39
N LEU A 69 -5.42 -22.65 -9.36
CA LEU A 69 -6.38 -23.73 -9.54
C LEU A 69 -7.71 -23.25 -10.12
N VAL A 70 -8.21 -22.10 -9.65
CA VAL A 70 -9.41 -21.45 -10.21
C VAL A 70 -9.24 -21.17 -11.70
N LEU A 71 -8.11 -20.59 -12.12
CA LEU A 71 -7.82 -20.30 -13.52
C LEU A 71 -7.75 -21.60 -14.35
N THR A 72 -6.87 -22.53 -13.97
CA THR A 72 -6.52 -23.68 -14.81
C THR A 72 -7.57 -24.77 -14.80
N ASN A 73 -8.20 -25.06 -13.67
CA ASN A 73 -9.12 -26.16 -13.49
C ASN A 73 -10.58 -25.79 -13.76
N HIS A 74 -10.91 -24.49 -13.70
CA HIS A 74 -12.28 -24.03 -13.85
C HIS A 74 -12.41 -23.04 -15.01
N ILE A 75 -11.84 -21.83 -14.91
CA ILE A 75 -12.05 -20.78 -15.91
C ILE A 75 -11.63 -21.22 -17.32
N PHE A 76 -10.40 -21.76 -17.48
CA PHE A 76 -9.91 -22.18 -18.82
C PHE A 76 -10.68 -23.34 -19.46
N LYS A 77 -11.52 -24.03 -18.71
CA LYS A 77 -12.40 -25.11 -19.24
C LYS A 77 -13.78 -24.60 -19.66
N GLU A 78 -14.12 -23.36 -19.34
CA GLU A 78 -15.39 -22.76 -19.73
C GLU A 78 -15.33 -22.23 -21.17
N LYS A 79 -16.51 -22.21 -21.82
CA LYS A 79 -16.66 -21.69 -23.19
C LYS A 79 -17.18 -20.22 -23.23
N SER A 80 -17.11 -19.52 -22.09
CA SER A 80 -17.56 -18.13 -22.02
C SER A 80 -16.56 -17.16 -22.66
N PRO A 81 -16.98 -15.98 -23.14
CA PRO A 81 -16.09 -14.94 -23.61
C PRO A 81 -15.05 -14.51 -22.55
N GLU A 82 -15.48 -14.38 -21.30
CA GLU A 82 -14.63 -14.00 -20.18
C GLU A 82 -13.53 -15.04 -19.91
N ALA A 83 -13.87 -16.33 -20.04
CA ALA A 83 -12.89 -17.42 -19.93
C ALA A 83 -11.86 -17.37 -21.05
N LYS A 84 -12.28 -17.07 -22.29
CA LYS A 84 -11.38 -16.87 -23.43
C LYS A 84 -10.46 -15.67 -23.18
N HIS A 85 -11.00 -14.55 -22.69
CA HIS A 85 -10.20 -13.37 -22.33
C HIS A 85 -9.16 -13.70 -21.26
N CYS A 86 -9.57 -14.32 -20.14
CA CYS A 86 -8.64 -14.75 -19.09
C CYS A 86 -7.52 -15.63 -19.65
N LYS A 87 -7.86 -16.59 -20.50
CA LYS A 87 -6.88 -17.50 -21.11
C LYS A 87 -5.93 -16.76 -22.03
N ASN A 88 -6.42 -15.93 -22.94
CA ASN A 88 -5.59 -15.18 -23.88
C ASN A 88 -4.63 -14.23 -23.13
N ILE A 89 -5.14 -13.49 -22.15
CA ILE A 89 -4.30 -12.61 -21.31
C ILE A 89 -3.23 -13.42 -20.60
N TYR A 90 -3.58 -14.57 -19.99
CA TYR A 90 -2.64 -15.44 -19.29
C TYR A 90 -1.54 -15.98 -20.23
N ASP A 91 -1.95 -16.54 -21.37
CA ASP A 91 -1.02 -17.13 -22.35
C ASP A 91 -0.06 -16.08 -22.91
N SER A 92 -0.54 -14.86 -23.17
CA SER A 92 0.29 -13.77 -23.68
C SER A 92 1.44 -13.38 -22.73
N VAL A 93 1.26 -13.59 -21.42
CA VAL A 93 2.26 -13.25 -20.38
C VAL A 93 3.18 -14.42 -20.05
N LEU A 94 2.75 -15.67 -20.28
CA LEU A 94 3.56 -16.85 -19.96
C LEU A 94 4.89 -16.86 -20.68
N THR A 95 4.90 -16.45 -21.94
CA THR A 95 6.09 -16.37 -22.79
C THR A 95 6.33 -14.94 -23.23
N PHE A 96 7.58 -14.49 -23.16
CA PHE A 96 7.94 -13.21 -23.73
C PHE A 96 7.92 -13.28 -25.26
N ASN A 97 7.24 -12.33 -25.88
CA ASN A 97 7.35 -12.08 -27.32
C ASN A 97 8.22 -10.85 -27.53
N ASN A 98 9.54 -11.04 -27.53
CA ASN A 98 10.50 -9.94 -27.64
C ASN A 98 10.34 -9.20 -28.97
N GLU A 99 10.11 -9.92 -30.08
CA GLU A 99 9.96 -9.33 -31.42
C GLU A 99 8.81 -8.33 -31.47
N LEU A 100 7.62 -8.73 -30.99
CA LEU A 100 6.46 -7.83 -30.94
C LEU A 100 6.71 -6.66 -29.98
N THR A 101 7.35 -6.92 -28.81
CA THR A 101 7.65 -5.88 -27.84
C THR A 101 8.65 -4.86 -28.41
N GLU A 102 9.73 -5.31 -29.05
CA GLU A 102 10.71 -4.44 -29.71
C GLU A 102 10.07 -3.61 -30.83
N LYS A 103 9.26 -4.24 -31.69
CA LYS A 103 8.50 -3.54 -32.72
C LYS A 103 7.65 -2.42 -32.10
N GLN A 104 6.96 -2.68 -30.99
CA GLN A 104 6.15 -1.67 -30.30
C GLN A 104 7.01 -0.57 -29.71
N ILE A 105 8.19 -0.89 -29.13
CA ILE A 105 9.15 0.10 -28.62
C ILE A 105 9.63 1.02 -29.75
N TYR A 106 10.00 0.48 -30.90
CA TYR A 106 10.45 1.29 -32.05
C TYR A 106 9.32 2.20 -32.58
N LEU A 107 8.09 1.68 -32.73
CA LEU A 107 6.94 2.49 -33.11
C LEU A 107 6.69 3.64 -32.10
N PHE A 108 6.74 3.35 -30.84
CA PHE A 108 6.53 4.38 -29.79
C PHE A 108 7.67 5.38 -29.75
N THR A 109 8.90 4.96 -30.00
CA THR A 109 10.05 5.86 -30.10
C THR A 109 9.90 6.82 -31.30
N GLU A 110 9.39 6.32 -32.42
CA GLU A 110 9.05 7.15 -33.58
C GLU A 110 7.94 8.16 -33.26
N GLU A 111 6.89 7.73 -32.60
CA GLU A 111 5.80 8.62 -32.17
C GLU A 111 6.28 9.71 -31.20
N ILE A 112 7.15 9.36 -30.23
CA ILE A 112 7.79 10.35 -29.34
C ILE A 112 8.52 11.41 -30.20
N ASN A 113 9.30 10.99 -31.19
CA ASN A 113 10.03 11.90 -32.07
C ASN A 113 9.09 12.75 -32.94
N ASN A 114 7.97 12.18 -33.42
CA ASN A 114 6.97 12.92 -34.20
C ASN A 114 6.30 14.02 -33.37
N TYR A 115 5.90 13.73 -32.11
CA TYR A 115 5.38 14.76 -31.21
C TYR A 115 6.41 15.86 -30.92
N ARG A 116 7.67 15.51 -30.70
CA ARG A 116 8.75 16.48 -30.45
C ARG A 116 8.99 17.45 -31.60
N LYS A 117 8.80 17.03 -32.85
CA LYS A 117 8.87 17.90 -34.04
C LYS A 117 7.82 18.99 -34.09
N MET A 118 6.73 18.87 -33.30
CA MET A 118 5.69 19.91 -33.24
C MET A 118 6.17 21.21 -32.56
N GLU A 119 7.20 21.14 -31.71
CA GLU A 119 7.90 22.24 -31.05
C GLU A 119 7.01 23.30 -30.39
N CYS A 120 5.78 22.94 -30.01
CA CYS A 120 4.79 23.84 -29.45
C CYS A 120 4.15 23.25 -28.20
N GLU A 121 3.45 24.09 -27.45
CA GLU A 121 2.71 23.69 -26.24
C GLU A 121 1.63 22.65 -26.56
N ASP A 122 0.97 22.77 -27.70
CA ASP A 122 -0.04 21.77 -28.14
C ASP A 122 0.57 20.40 -28.38
N GLY A 123 1.77 20.35 -28.92
CA GLY A 123 2.54 19.11 -29.10
C GLY A 123 2.82 18.44 -27.78
N LEU A 124 3.24 19.19 -26.74
CA LEU A 124 3.46 18.65 -25.41
C LEU A 124 2.21 18.00 -24.81
N TYR A 125 1.06 18.69 -24.83
CA TYR A 125 -0.17 18.13 -24.26
C TYR A 125 -0.67 16.91 -25.02
N LYS A 126 -0.59 16.92 -26.35
CA LYS A 126 -0.90 15.75 -27.18
C LYS A 126 0.01 14.57 -26.83
N PHE A 127 1.30 14.83 -26.69
CA PHE A 127 2.27 13.81 -26.27
C PHE A 127 1.96 13.24 -24.89
N LEU A 128 1.72 14.08 -23.88
CA LEU A 128 1.39 13.64 -22.52
C LEU A 128 0.11 12.79 -22.49
N ALA A 129 -0.91 13.19 -23.25
CA ALA A 129 -2.15 12.43 -23.38
C ALA A 129 -1.92 11.08 -24.06
N TRP A 130 -1.16 11.07 -25.15
CA TRP A 130 -0.80 9.84 -25.85
C TRP A 130 0.01 8.90 -24.93
N ALA A 131 0.99 9.40 -24.21
CA ALA A 131 1.81 8.62 -23.28
C ALA A 131 0.94 7.94 -22.22
N LYS A 132 0.03 8.69 -21.57
CA LYS A 132 -0.90 8.13 -20.57
C LYS A 132 -1.81 7.05 -21.18
N LEU A 133 -2.42 7.28 -22.34
CA LEU A 133 -3.30 6.30 -23.00
C LEU A 133 -2.58 5.04 -23.47
N ASN A 134 -1.25 5.06 -23.52
CA ASN A 134 -0.43 3.90 -23.83
C ASN A 134 0.33 3.34 -22.62
N GLY A 135 0.01 3.78 -21.41
CA GLY A 135 0.59 3.27 -20.16
C GLY A 135 1.99 3.77 -19.85
N ILE A 136 2.51 4.75 -20.60
CA ILE A 136 3.83 5.34 -20.37
C ILE A 136 3.72 6.42 -19.29
N SER A 137 4.46 6.28 -18.20
CA SER A 137 4.43 7.24 -17.09
C SER A 137 5.06 8.58 -17.47
N SER A 138 4.39 9.68 -17.10
CA SER A 138 4.87 11.05 -17.27
C SER A 138 5.21 11.71 -15.93
N PRO A 139 5.93 12.85 -15.93
CA PRO A 139 6.20 13.60 -14.71
C PRO A 139 4.96 14.09 -13.97
N ILE A 140 3.86 14.32 -14.67
CA ILE A 140 2.58 14.70 -14.05
C ILE A 140 1.62 13.52 -14.16
N SER A 141 1.16 12.99 -13.03
CA SER A 141 0.18 11.92 -12.96
C SER A 141 -1.25 12.48 -13.00
N LEU A 142 -2.17 11.73 -13.58
CA LEU A 142 -3.60 12.01 -13.59
C LEU A 142 -4.35 10.75 -13.23
N HIS A 143 -5.19 10.82 -12.20
CA HIS A 143 -6.03 9.69 -11.79
C HIS A 143 -7.37 10.19 -11.25
N MET A 144 -8.33 9.28 -11.12
CA MET A 144 -9.63 9.53 -10.51
C MET A 144 -9.59 9.08 -9.06
N ILE A 145 -10.01 9.96 -8.16
CA ILE A 145 -10.11 9.71 -6.72
C ILE A 145 -11.52 9.99 -6.21
N ASN A 146 -11.82 9.53 -5.01
CA ASN A 146 -13.01 9.97 -4.29
C ASN A 146 -12.88 11.45 -3.93
N ASP A 147 -13.97 12.19 -4.02
CA ASP A 147 -14.00 13.58 -3.57
C ASP A 147 -14.08 13.62 -2.03
N ASN A 148 -13.03 14.10 -1.39
CA ASN A 148 -12.98 14.21 0.06
C ASN A 148 -13.94 15.27 0.65
N GLU A 149 -14.47 16.19 -0.18
CA GLU A 149 -15.38 17.25 0.25
C GLU A 149 -16.85 16.93 -0.05
N HIS A 150 -17.12 15.95 -0.94
CA HIS A 150 -18.48 15.61 -1.35
C HIS A 150 -18.65 14.09 -1.43
N HIS A 151 -19.29 13.53 -0.44
CA HIS A 151 -19.54 12.09 -0.34
C HIS A 151 -20.14 11.50 -1.63
N GLY A 152 -19.62 10.35 -2.03
CA GLY A 152 -20.15 9.56 -3.13
C GLY A 152 -19.90 10.14 -4.52
N ARG A 153 -18.89 10.99 -4.69
CA ARG A 153 -18.47 11.52 -6.00
C ARG A 153 -17.02 11.19 -6.31
N TYR A 154 -16.72 11.11 -7.61
CA TYR A 154 -15.37 11.05 -8.11
C TYR A 154 -14.90 12.40 -8.60
N ILE A 155 -13.63 12.68 -8.43
CA ILE A 155 -12.94 13.83 -9.03
C ILE A 155 -11.62 13.38 -9.66
N LEU A 156 -11.11 14.21 -10.57
CA LEU A 156 -9.76 14.06 -11.09
C LEU A 156 -8.75 14.58 -10.08
N SER A 157 -7.57 13.95 -10.03
CA SER A 157 -6.42 14.40 -9.24
C SER A 157 -5.18 14.48 -10.11
N LEU A 158 -4.44 15.60 -9.97
CA LEU A 158 -3.11 15.82 -10.53
C LEU A 158 -2.07 15.60 -9.43
N GLY A 159 -1.10 14.75 -9.69
CA GLY A 159 -0.06 14.43 -8.73
C GLY A 159 1.33 14.34 -9.34
N GLU A 160 2.29 13.98 -8.50
CA GLU A 160 3.68 13.75 -8.85
C GLU A 160 3.84 12.48 -9.68
N GLY A 161 4.86 12.43 -10.55
CA GLY A 161 5.16 11.26 -11.36
C GLY A 161 6.55 11.27 -11.98
N GLY A 162 6.84 10.25 -12.80
CA GLY A 162 8.03 10.19 -13.64
C GLY A 162 9.35 9.90 -12.94
N LEU A 163 9.38 9.64 -11.63
CA LEU A 163 10.58 9.32 -10.89
C LEU A 163 10.76 7.80 -10.70
N SER A 164 11.99 7.36 -10.66
CA SER A 164 12.33 5.95 -10.39
C SER A 164 12.55 5.65 -8.91
N PHE A 165 12.79 6.67 -8.10
CA PHE A 165 12.88 6.58 -6.64
C PHE A 165 11.94 7.60 -5.99
N SER A 166 11.17 7.14 -5.00
CA SER A 166 10.17 7.95 -4.29
C SER A 166 10.76 8.94 -3.29
N LEU A 167 12.03 8.75 -2.88
CA LEU A 167 12.71 9.63 -1.92
C LEU A 167 13.60 10.64 -2.65
N LYS A 168 13.35 11.94 -2.46
CA LYS A 168 14.17 13.02 -3.01
C LYS A 168 15.65 12.93 -2.56
N GLU A 169 15.89 12.45 -1.34
CA GLU A 169 17.23 12.25 -0.78
C GLU A 169 18.05 11.24 -1.61
N THR A 170 17.40 10.38 -2.37
CA THR A 170 18.11 9.48 -3.29
C THR A 170 18.90 10.23 -4.34
N TYR A 171 18.37 11.37 -4.80
CA TYR A 171 19.00 12.21 -5.84
C TYR A 171 19.91 13.30 -5.27
N THR A 172 19.72 13.73 -4.02
CA THR A 172 20.35 14.91 -3.42
C THR A 172 21.36 14.61 -2.32
N ASP A 173 21.23 13.47 -1.60
CA ASP A 173 22.17 13.10 -0.52
C ASP A 173 23.51 12.60 -1.07
N PRO A 174 24.65 13.26 -0.74
CA PRO A 174 25.98 12.81 -1.15
C PRO A 174 26.30 11.36 -0.78
N LYS A 175 25.71 10.84 0.29
CA LYS A 175 25.86 9.43 0.72
C LYS A 175 25.26 8.44 -0.29
N LYS A 176 24.36 8.87 -1.15
CA LYS A 176 23.73 8.08 -2.21
C LYS A 176 24.52 8.07 -3.53
N LYS A 177 25.62 8.81 -3.64
CA LYS A 177 26.43 8.92 -4.87
C LYS A 177 26.77 7.56 -5.51
N ARG A 178 27.06 6.53 -4.69
CA ARG A 178 27.31 5.16 -5.21
C ARG A 178 26.07 4.52 -5.83
N LEU A 179 24.89 4.78 -5.28
CA LEU A 179 23.64 4.30 -5.83
C LEU A 179 23.33 5.00 -7.15
N ILE A 180 23.44 6.32 -7.19
CA ILE A 180 23.22 7.10 -8.43
C ILE A 180 24.18 6.66 -9.53
N LYS A 181 25.49 6.50 -9.25
CA LYS A 181 26.45 5.98 -10.25
C LYS A 181 26.04 4.61 -10.80
N ALA A 182 25.55 3.71 -9.93
CA ALA A 182 25.07 2.40 -10.35
C ALA A 182 23.77 2.48 -11.14
N TYR A 183 22.91 3.44 -10.82
CA TYR A 183 21.67 3.70 -11.53
C TYR A 183 21.92 4.33 -12.90
N THR A 184 22.88 5.25 -13.03
CA THR A 184 23.32 5.78 -14.33
C THR A 184 23.79 4.66 -15.24
N GLN A 185 24.63 3.75 -14.72
CA GLN A 185 25.10 2.58 -15.50
C GLN A 185 23.93 1.66 -15.89
N PHE A 186 22.96 1.46 -14.97
CA PHE A 186 21.75 0.69 -15.26
C PHE A 186 20.95 1.30 -16.40
N ILE A 187 20.75 2.61 -16.43
CA ILE A 187 20.04 3.31 -17.52
C ILE A 187 20.80 3.14 -18.84
N LYS A 188 22.11 3.34 -18.83
CA LYS A 188 22.95 3.18 -20.03
C LYS A 188 22.84 1.78 -20.64
N GLU A 189 22.91 0.75 -19.82
CA GLU A 189 22.78 -0.64 -20.28
C GLU A 189 21.34 -0.95 -20.70
N THR A 190 20.32 -0.34 -20.07
CA THR A 190 18.92 -0.46 -20.49
C THR A 190 18.72 0.03 -21.92
N PHE A 191 19.30 1.18 -22.30
CA PHE A 191 19.27 1.66 -23.68
C PHE A 191 20.01 0.69 -24.61
N ALA A 192 21.17 0.18 -24.19
CA ALA A 192 21.97 -0.70 -25.03
C ALA A 192 21.31 -2.05 -25.33
N ILE A 193 20.47 -2.57 -24.44
CA ILE A 193 19.71 -3.82 -24.65
C ILE A 193 18.79 -3.73 -25.88
N ILE A 194 18.16 -2.59 -26.11
CA ILE A 194 17.19 -2.40 -27.21
C ILE A 194 17.82 -1.75 -28.43
N PHE A 195 18.62 -0.69 -28.23
CA PHE A 195 19.12 0.16 -29.33
C PHE A 195 20.59 -0.10 -29.66
N GLY A 196 21.23 -1.06 -29.00
CA GLY A 196 22.63 -1.37 -29.17
C GLY A 196 23.56 -0.41 -28.41
N PRO A 197 24.87 -0.74 -28.33
CA PRO A 197 25.83 0.01 -27.51
C PRO A 197 26.18 1.40 -28.07
N ASN A 198 25.93 1.65 -29.35
CA ASN A 198 26.24 2.91 -30.05
C ASN A 198 25.01 3.83 -30.17
N ASN A 199 23.95 3.61 -29.37
CA ASN A 199 22.78 4.47 -29.37
C ASN A 199 23.11 5.89 -28.88
N THR A 200 22.24 6.84 -29.20
CA THR A 200 22.44 8.27 -28.91
C THR A 200 21.81 8.76 -27.61
N TYR A 201 21.16 7.87 -26.84
CA TYR A 201 20.52 8.22 -25.58
C TYR A 201 21.53 8.38 -24.44
N CYS A 202 21.36 9.42 -23.64
CA CYS A 202 22.26 9.78 -22.55
C CYS A 202 21.64 9.44 -21.18
N ALA A 203 22.30 8.57 -20.41
CA ALA A 203 21.84 8.18 -19.10
C ALA A 203 21.92 9.32 -18.06
N GLU A 204 22.92 10.17 -18.18
CA GLU A 204 23.13 11.34 -17.35
C GLU A 204 21.98 12.34 -17.51
N ASP A 205 21.44 12.51 -18.72
CA ASP A 205 20.29 13.35 -19.01
C ASP A 205 19.04 12.90 -18.25
N VAL A 206 18.81 11.59 -18.18
CA VAL A 206 17.70 11.02 -17.39
C VAL A 206 17.86 11.35 -15.91
N ILE A 207 19.06 11.13 -15.36
CA ILE A 207 19.38 11.44 -13.96
C ILE A 207 19.19 12.93 -13.65
N ASP A 208 19.61 13.80 -14.55
CA ASP A 208 19.50 15.25 -14.36
C ASP A 208 18.03 15.70 -14.35
N ILE A 209 17.19 15.13 -15.24
CA ILE A 209 15.76 15.42 -15.22
C ILE A 209 15.12 14.87 -13.93
N GLU A 210 15.37 13.63 -13.56
CA GLU A 210 14.83 13.07 -12.31
C GLU A 210 15.29 13.89 -11.08
N ARG A 211 16.53 14.40 -11.09
CA ARG A 211 17.03 15.30 -10.04
C ARG A 211 16.30 16.63 -10.01
N GLU A 212 16.04 17.25 -11.17
CA GLU A 212 15.25 18.48 -11.23
C GLU A 212 13.81 18.27 -10.71
N LEU A 213 13.15 17.21 -11.16
CA LEU A 213 11.82 16.84 -10.68
C LEU A 213 11.81 16.60 -9.16
N SER A 214 12.82 15.92 -8.63
CA SER A 214 12.91 15.57 -7.21
C SER A 214 13.03 16.77 -6.26
N LYS A 215 13.40 17.95 -6.76
CA LYS A 215 13.54 19.16 -5.93
C LYS A 215 12.23 19.60 -5.27
N LYS A 216 11.10 19.26 -5.88
CA LYS A 216 9.77 19.73 -5.48
C LYS A 216 8.81 18.63 -5.07
N ILE A 217 9.23 17.36 -5.07
CA ILE A 217 8.38 16.28 -4.52
C ILE A 217 8.23 16.46 -3.02
N TYR A 218 7.09 16.07 -2.53
CA TYR A 218 6.82 16.06 -1.10
C TYR A 218 7.62 14.96 -0.38
N THR A 219 7.94 15.19 0.90
CA THR A 219 8.39 14.12 1.81
C THR A 219 7.22 13.19 2.10
N GLN A 220 7.50 12.04 2.75
CA GLN A 220 6.44 11.11 3.14
C GLN A 220 5.47 11.73 4.15
N GLU A 221 5.97 12.57 5.06
CA GLU A 221 5.15 13.31 6.01
C GLU A 221 4.26 14.34 5.30
N GLU A 222 4.79 15.06 4.31
CA GLU A 222 4.01 16.02 3.51
C GLU A 222 2.95 15.33 2.67
N ASN A 223 3.23 14.16 2.09
CA ASN A 223 2.26 13.34 1.38
C ASN A 223 1.14 12.82 2.30
N GLY A 224 1.44 12.60 3.58
CA GLY A 224 0.45 12.24 4.61
C GLY A 224 -0.36 13.43 5.15
N ASP A 225 -0.05 14.67 4.78
CA ASP A 225 -0.78 15.87 5.22
C ASP A 225 -1.89 16.24 4.22
N LEU A 226 -3.13 15.91 4.56
CA LEU A 226 -4.29 16.20 3.70
C LEU A 226 -4.51 17.70 3.47
N ASN A 227 -4.05 18.58 4.36
CA ASN A 227 -4.12 20.02 4.14
C ASN A 227 -3.20 20.48 3.00
N LYS A 228 -2.13 19.73 2.74
CA LYS A 228 -1.22 19.98 1.61
C LYS A 228 -1.68 19.29 0.34
N THR A 229 -2.19 18.06 0.44
CA THR A 229 -2.47 17.17 -0.72
C THR A 229 -3.91 17.24 -1.23
N ASN A 230 -4.80 18.01 -0.59
CA ASN A 230 -6.21 18.14 -0.98
C ASN A 230 -6.55 19.59 -1.44
N MET A 231 -5.82 20.13 -2.40
CA MET A 231 -6.10 21.46 -2.94
C MET A 231 -7.07 21.37 -4.13
N LYS A 232 -8.27 21.89 -3.96
CA LYS A 232 -9.30 21.92 -5.01
C LYS A 232 -9.16 23.18 -5.89
N CYS A 233 -8.92 22.98 -7.19
CA CYS A 233 -8.73 24.04 -8.16
C CYS A 233 -9.59 23.83 -9.41
N THR A 234 -10.14 24.92 -9.97
CA THR A 234 -10.71 24.91 -11.33
C THR A 234 -9.58 24.86 -12.36
N SER A 235 -9.89 24.47 -13.60
CA SER A 235 -8.89 24.44 -14.67
C SER A 235 -8.23 25.80 -14.90
N SER A 236 -9.00 26.89 -14.80
CA SER A 236 -8.47 28.24 -14.89
C SER A 236 -7.50 28.59 -13.76
N GLN A 237 -7.79 28.13 -12.54
CA GLN A 237 -6.90 28.30 -11.39
C GLN A 237 -5.62 27.47 -11.52
N ILE A 238 -5.71 26.23 -12.04
CA ILE A 238 -4.54 25.38 -12.30
C ILE A 238 -3.63 26.05 -13.33
N LYS A 239 -4.19 26.56 -14.44
CA LYS A 239 -3.42 27.28 -15.45
C LYS A 239 -2.68 28.47 -14.86
N HIS A 240 -3.35 29.29 -14.06
CA HIS A 240 -2.75 30.48 -13.46
C HIS A 240 -1.70 30.15 -12.37
N ARG A 241 -1.97 29.15 -11.51
CA ARG A 241 -1.09 28.82 -10.38
C ARG A 241 0.09 27.93 -10.75
N CYS A 242 -0.17 26.98 -11.67
CA CYS A 242 0.76 25.88 -11.96
C CYS A 242 1.38 25.98 -13.35
N ASP A 243 1.05 26.98 -14.16
CA ASP A 243 1.49 27.13 -15.55
C ASP A 243 1.20 25.83 -16.37
N PHE A 244 0.09 25.14 -16.07
CA PHE A 244 -0.33 23.89 -16.71
C PHE A 244 -1.76 24.03 -17.25
N ASP A 245 -1.93 23.94 -18.57
CA ASP A 245 -3.26 24.00 -19.18
C ASP A 245 -4.03 22.68 -19.02
N PHE A 246 -4.52 22.48 -17.80
CA PHE A 246 -5.24 21.29 -17.42
C PHE A 246 -6.47 21.04 -18.29
N TYR A 247 -7.21 22.07 -18.68
CA TYR A 247 -8.39 21.92 -19.52
C TYR A 247 -8.02 21.36 -20.90
N LYS A 248 -6.99 21.92 -21.55
CA LYS A 248 -6.46 21.41 -22.80
C LYS A 248 -6.03 19.93 -22.66
N PHE A 249 -5.29 19.63 -21.59
CA PHE A 249 -4.79 18.29 -21.34
C PHE A 249 -5.91 17.24 -21.25
N ILE A 250 -6.95 17.48 -20.44
CA ILE A 250 -8.01 16.49 -20.23
C ILE A 250 -8.97 16.36 -21.41
N THR A 251 -9.16 17.42 -22.20
CA THR A 251 -10.00 17.32 -23.41
C THR A 251 -9.45 16.36 -24.45
N LEU A 252 -8.13 16.12 -24.45
CA LEU A 252 -7.47 15.12 -25.30
C LEU A 252 -7.81 13.67 -24.91
N PHE A 253 -8.31 13.44 -23.69
CA PHE A 253 -8.86 12.15 -23.26
C PHE A 253 -10.35 12.01 -23.53
N GLY A 254 -11.01 13.00 -24.09
CA GLY A 254 -12.46 13.02 -24.25
C GLY A 254 -13.25 13.43 -23.00
N ILE A 255 -12.55 13.88 -21.94
CA ILE A 255 -13.19 14.33 -20.70
C ILE A 255 -13.77 15.73 -20.89
N LYS A 256 -15.08 15.86 -20.66
CA LYS A 256 -15.82 17.12 -20.79
C LYS A 256 -16.16 17.65 -19.40
N ILE A 257 -15.57 18.78 -19.04
CA ILE A 257 -15.85 19.50 -17.79
C ILE A 257 -16.04 20.99 -18.06
N ASN A 258 -16.68 21.70 -17.13
CA ASN A 258 -16.69 23.15 -17.15
C ASN A 258 -15.38 23.68 -16.53
N LYS A 259 -14.57 24.40 -17.32
CA LYS A 259 -13.23 24.87 -16.91
C LYS A 259 -13.21 25.83 -15.71
N ASN A 260 -14.35 26.49 -15.45
CA ASN A 260 -14.44 27.53 -14.40
C ASN A 260 -15.19 27.05 -13.14
N SER A 261 -15.93 25.94 -13.20
CA SER A 261 -16.71 25.46 -12.06
C SER A 261 -16.33 24.03 -11.60
N TYR A 262 -15.86 23.16 -12.51
CA TYR A 262 -15.38 21.83 -12.10
C TYR A 262 -14.07 21.94 -11.34
N LYS A 263 -14.04 21.39 -10.14
CA LYS A 263 -12.84 21.35 -9.30
C LYS A 263 -12.09 20.04 -9.48
N THR A 264 -10.79 20.14 -9.58
CA THR A 264 -9.83 19.03 -9.65
C THR A 264 -8.94 19.10 -8.42
N ASN A 265 -8.60 17.99 -7.83
CA ASN A 265 -7.60 17.95 -6.78
C ASN A 265 -6.19 18.17 -7.38
N VAL A 266 -5.37 18.99 -6.73
CA VAL A 266 -3.95 19.19 -7.06
C VAL A 266 -3.13 18.82 -5.84
N GLU A 267 -2.48 17.66 -5.88
CA GLU A 267 -1.79 17.07 -4.73
C GLU A 267 -0.54 17.88 -4.32
N ASN A 268 0.22 18.39 -5.29
CA ASN A 268 1.40 19.22 -5.05
C ASN A 268 1.50 20.34 -6.10
N PRO A 269 0.90 21.50 -5.85
CA PRO A 269 0.90 22.63 -6.80
C PRO A 269 2.29 23.12 -7.17
N GLU A 270 3.22 23.16 -6.22
CA GLU A 270 4.60 23.61 -6.45
C GLU A 270 5.38 22.66 -7.36
N TYR A 271 5.14 21.34 -7.21
CA TYR A 271 5.71 20.33 -8.10
C TYR A 271 5.13 20.48 -9.51
N ILE A 272 3.80 20.57 -9.64
CA ILE A 272 3.15 20.72 -10.95
C ILE A 272 3.67 21.99 -11.65
N LYS A 273 3.77 23.12 -10.94
CA LYS A 273 4.31 24.37 -11.48
C LYS A 273 5.75 24.25 -11.96
N HIS A 274 6.62 23.68 -11.13
CA HIS A 274 8.03 23.48 -11.47
C HIS A 274 8.17 22.58 -12.69
N THR A 275 7.49 21.45 -12.68
CA THR A 275 7.52 20.42 -13.74
C THR A 275 6.96 20.96 -15.05
N SER A 276 5.84 21.69 -15.00
CA SER A 276 5.23 22.31 -16.18
C SER A 276 6.18 23.29 -16.85
N LYS A 277 6.79 24.22 -16.06
CA LYS A 277 7.78 25.16 -16.59
C LYS A 277 8.98 24.47 -17.23
N LEU A 278 9.48 23.42 -16.58
CA LEU A 278 10.62 22.66 -17.09
C LEU A 278 10.27 21.97 -18.42
N MET A 279 9.12 21.33 -18.50
CA MET A 279 8.64 20.69 -19.73
C MET A 279 8.39 21.71 -20.84
N LEU A 280 7.63 22.77 -20.60
CA LEU A 280 7.32 23.78 -21.60
C LEU A 280 8.56 24.40 -22.24
N LYS A 281 9.66 24.51 -21.47
CA LYS A 281 10.93 25.06 -21.95
C LYS A 281 11.76 24.06 -22.76
N GLU A 282 11.76 22.78 -22.40
CA GLU A 282 12.83 21.86 -22.83
C GLU A 282 12.34 20.51 -23.36
N TRP A 283 11.02 20.19 -23.36
CA TRP A 283 10.50 18.84 -23.63
C TRP A 283 10.89 18.25 -24.99
N THR A 284 11.25 19.10 -25.98
CA THR A 284 11.67 18.67 -27.34
C THR A 284 13.18 18.43 -27.45
N THR A 285 13.96 18.75 -26.41
CA THR A 285 15.44 18.58 -26.44
C THR A 285 15.83 17.09 -26.43
N ASN A 286 17.06 16.79 -26.85
CA ASN A 286 17.60 15.43 -26.79
C ASN A 286 17.71 14.93 -25.34
N LYS A 287 17.92 15.83 -24.38
CA LYS A 287 17.90 15.52 -22.97
C LYS A 287 16.56 14.90 -22.55
N TRP A 288 15.44 15.56 -22.89
CA TRP A 288 14.11 15.05 -22.62
C TRP A 288 13.78 13.82 -23.46
N ASN A 289 14.31 13.68 -24.66
CA ASN A 289 14.15 12.47 -25.47
C ASN A 289 14.72 11.25 -24.75
N SER A 290 15.93 11.35 -24.19
CA SER A 290 16.52 10.28 -23.39
C SER A 290 15.63 9.90 -22.22
N PHE A 291 15.03 10.87 -21.52
CA PHE A 291 14.10 10.63 -20.43
C PHE A 291 12.82 9.91 -20.91
N TRP A 292 12.18 10.40 -21.98
CA TRP A 292 10.94 9.80 -22.49
C TRP A 292 11.15 8.35 -22.95
N VAL A 293 12.22 8.12 -23.69
CA VAL A 293 12.56 6.76 -24.16
C VAL A 293 12.90 5.87 -22.97
N PHE A 294 13.59 6.36 -21.95
CA PHE A 294 13.81 5.58 -20.73
C PHE A 294 12.48 5.22 -20.03
N ARG A 295 11.52 6.14 -19.93
CA ARG A 295 10.18 5.83 -19.38
C ARG A 295 9.42 4.79 -20.20
N LEU A 296 9.57 4.83 -21.53
CA LEU A 296 9.06 3.78 -22.41
C LEU A 296 9.70 2.42 -22.11
N LEU A 297 11.03 2.36 -21.91
CA LEU A 297 11.73 1.10 -21.59
C LEU A 297 11.36 0.58 -20.19
N VAL A 298 11.10 1.46 -19.22
CA VAL A 298 10.54 1.08 -17.91
C VAL A 298 9.19 0.38 -18.10
N PHE A 299 8.29 0.95 -18.89
CA PHE A 299 7.02 0.34 -19.24
C PHE A 299 7.21 -1.02 -19.93
N ALA A 300 8.02 -1.09 -20.97
CA ALA A 300 8.27 -2.28 -21.76
C ALA A 300 8.99 -3.41 -20.98
N SER A 301 9.64 -3.10 -19.86
CA SER A 301 10.41 -4.07 -19.07
C SER A 301 9.55 -5.23 -18.53
N GLY A 302 8.26 -5.05 -18.39
CA GLY A 302 7.31 -6.11 -18.02
C GLY A 302 7.07 -7.15 -19.13
N PHE A 303 7.35 -6.79 -20.39
CA PHE A 303 6.97 -7.52 -21.60
C PHE A 303 8.17 -8.04 -22.41
N HIS A 304 9.39 -7.61 -22.11
CA HIS A 304 10.63 -8.02 -22.81
C HIS A 304 11.54 -8.81 -21.88
N SER A 305 11.99 -10.00 -22.30
CA SER A 305 12.69 -10.94 -21.42
C SER A 305 14.01 -10.41 -20.85
N GLU A 306 14.84 -9.76 -21.68
CA GLU A 306 16.14 -9.25 -21.23
C GLU A 306 15.98 -8.00 -20.36
N LEU A 307 15.12 -7.05 -20.75
CA LEU A 307 14.79 -5.91 -19.90
C LEU A 307 14.25 -6.37 -18.55
N ASN A 308 13.33 -7.35 -18.54
CA ASN A 308 12.73 -7.86 -17.30
C ASN A 308 13.78 -8.44 -16.35
N LYS A 309 14.71 -9.26 -16.85
CA LYS A 309 15.85 -9.79 -16.08
C LYS A 309 16.76 -8.68 -15.58
N TYR A 310 17.02 -7.68 -16.42
CA TYR A 310 17.91 -6.59 -16.07
C TYR A 310 17.31 -5.68 -15.01
N PHE A 311 16.04 -5.30 -15.15
CA PHE A 311 15.29 -4.56 -14.14
C PHE A 311 15.20 -5.32 -12.81
N PHE A 312 14.94 -6.62 -12.86
CA PHE A 312 14.97 -7.46 -11.66
C PHE A 312 16.34 -7.41 -10.97
N SER A 313 17.43 -7.48 -11.73
CA SER A 313 18.79 -7.46 -11.16
C SER A 313 19.09 -6.18 -10.40
N PHE A 314 18.57 -5.05 -10.84
CA PHE A 314 18.78 -3.75 -10.19
C PHE A 314 17.76 -3.51 -9.05
N PHE A 315 16.48 -3.49 -9.36
CA PHE A 315 15.45 -3.09 -8.40
C PHE A 315 15.14 -4.20 -7.39
N SER A 316 15.02 -5.45 -7.82
CA SER A 316 14.63 -6.54 -6.92
C SER A 316 15.83 -7.15 -6.20
N LEU A 317 16.86 -7.55 -6.94
CA LEU A 317 18.01 -8.24 -6.35
C LEU A 317 18.89 -7.25 -5.55
N ARG A 318 19.35 -6.17 -6.19
CA ARG A 318 20.31 -5.25 -5.57
C ARG A 318 19.69 -4.37 -4.50
N LEU A 319 18.52 -3.77 -4.76
CA LEU A 319 17.89 -2.83 -3.84
C LEU A 319 17.02 -3.54 -2.77
N ASN A 320 16.21 -4.52 -3.17
CA ASN A 320 15.25 -5.18 -2.28
C ASN A 320 15.76 -6.50 -1.68
N GLY A 321 16.88 -7.05 -2.18
CA GLY A 321 17.46 -8.29 -1.67
C GLY A 321 16.66 -9.55 -2.01
N ILE A 322 15.84 -9.52 -3.07
CA ILE A 322 15.13 -10.68 -3.62
C ILE A 322 16.09 -11.43 -4.52
N LEU A 323 16.36 -12.69 -4.21
CA LEU A 323 17.46 -13.43 -4.82
C LEU A 323 17.09 -14.13 -6.14
N GLN A 324 15.80 -14.35 -6.38
CA GLN A 324 15.30 -15.11 -7.52
C GLN A 324 13.95 -14.53 -7.98
N MET A 325 13.74 -14.45 -9.28
CA MET A 325 12.46 -14.10 -9.87
C MET A 325 11.39 -15.15 -9.52
N ARG A 326 10.15 -14.72 -9.40
CA ARG A 326 9.00 -15.64 -9.32
C ARG A 326 8.83 -16.38 -10.66
N PRO A 327 8.17 -17.54 -10.66
CA PRO A 327 7.75 -18.20 -11.89
C PRO A 327 6.92 -17.28 -12.79
N ARG A 328 7.04 -17.41 -14.10
CA ARG A 328 6.32 -16.54 -15.04
C ARG A 328 4.78 -16.69 -14.92
N CYS A 329 4.30 -17.87 -14.55
CA CYS A 329 2.88 -18.10 -14.29
C CYS A 329 2.31 -17.22 -13.15
N ASP A 330 3.11 -16.85 -12.14
CA ASP A 330 2.64 -15.96 -11.07
C ASP A 330 2.43 -14.53 -11.61
N TYR A 331 3.29 -14.07 -12.52
CA TYR A 331 3.08 -12.79 -13.22
C TYR A 331 1.85 -12.83 -14.12
N ALA A 332 1.65 -13.95 -14.84
CA ALA A 332 0.48 -14.16 -15.68
C ALA A 332 -0.81 -14.16 -14.87
N LEU A 333 -0.83 -14.84 -13.71
CA LEU A 333 -1.95 -14.80 -12.77
C LEU A 333 -2.28 -13.38 -12.32
N SER A 334 -1.25 -12.64 -11.85
CA SER A 334 -1.41 -11.27 -11.37
C SER A 334 -1.94 -10.35 -12.47
N PHE A 335 -1.49 -10.54 -13.71
CA PHE A 335 -1.92 -9.76 -14.87
C PHE A 335 -3.40 -10.03 -15.21
N VAL A 336 -3.83 -11.30 -15.22
CA VAL A 336 -5.25 -11.66 -15.39
C VAL A 336 -6.10 -11.12 -14.25
N ALA A 337 -5.65 -11.29 -13.00
CA ALA A 337 -6.38 -10.82 -11.82
C ALA A 337 -6.57 -9.29 -11.80
N ASN A 338 -5.62 -8.53 -12.38
CA ASN A 338 -5.73 -7.09 -12.51
C ASN A 338 -6.74 -6.67 -13.61
N ILE A 339 -6.73 -7.32 -14.77
CA ILE A 339 -7.58 -6.97 -15.92
C ILE A 339 -8.99 -7.56 -15.77
N MET A 340 -9.10 -8.83 -15.39
CA MET A 340 -10.34 -9.60 -15.28
C MET A 340 -10.71 -9.87 -13.80
N ASN A 341 -10.61 -8.83 -12.98
CA ASN A 341 -10.79 -8.93 -11.53
C ASN A 341 -12.15 -9.48 -11.12
N SER A 342 -13.23 -9.01 -11.73
CA SER A 342 -14.59 -9.43 -11.40
C SER A 342 -14.84 -10.91 -11.72
N THR A 343 -14.34 -11.40 -12.84
CA THR A 343 -14.43 -12.83 -13.21
C THR A 343 -13.63 -13.69 -12.24
N ILE A 344 -12.38 -13.30 -11.94
CA ILE A 344 -11.54 -14.01 -10.96
C ILE A 344 -12.21 -14.00 -9.59
N SER A 345 -12.69 -12.86 -9.13
CA SER A 345 -13.36 -12.72 -7.83
C SER A 345 -14.59 -13.61 -7.70
N ARG A 346 -15.50 -13.58 -8.70
CA ARG A 346 -16.69 -14.45 -8.70
C ARG A 346 -16.33 -15.92 -8.63
N LYS A 347 -15.34 -16.35 -9.43
CA LYS A 347 -14.89 -17.74 -9.46
C LYS A 347 -14.16 -18.14 -8.18
N TYR A 348 -13.33 -17.24 -7.62
CA TYR A 348 -12.69 -17.50 -6.33
C TYR A 348 -13.73 -17.72 -5.22
N ILE A 349 -14.74 -16.87 -5.12
CA ILE A 349 -15.82 -17.03 -4.13
C ILE A 349 -16.65 -18.27 -4.39
N GLN A 350 -16.86 -18.66 -5.64
CA GLN A 350 -17.60 -19.88 -5.96
C GLN A 350 -16.93 -21.14 -5.35
N TYR A 351 -15.59 -21.19 -5.31
CA TYR A 351 -14.83 -22.37 -4.87
C TYR A 351 -14.24 -22.24 -3.46
N TYR A 352 -13.96 -21.01 -3.00
CA TYR A 352 -13.25 -20.73 -1.73
C TYR A 352 -14.03 -19.78 -0.81
N LYS A 353 -15.34 -19.92 -0.77
CA LYS A 353 -16.23 -19.11 0.06
C LYS A 353 -16.11 -19.44 1.55
N ASN A 354 -15.74 -18.46 2.37
CA ASN A 354 -15.62 -18.59 3.82
C ASN A 354 -16.91 -18.12 4.54
N ALA A 355 -18.05 -18.77 4.28
CA ALA A 355 -19.36 -18.30 4.71
C ALA A 355 -19.55 -18.31 6.25
N LYS A 356 -19.11 -19.37 6.94
CA LYS A 356 -19.21 -19.48 8.40
C LYS A 356 -18.34 -18.44 9.09
N GLN A 357 -17.12 -18.25 8.59
CA GLN A 357 -16.18 -17.25 9.10
C GLN A 357 -16.71 -15.82 8.87
N LYS A 358 -17.36 -15.56 7.72
CA LYS A 358 -18.02 -14.27 7.46
C LYS A 358 -19.08 -13.97 8.52
N VAL A 359 -19.93 -14.93 8.88
CA VAL A 359 -20.94 -14.74 9.95
C VAL A 359 -20.26 -14.40 11.27
N PHE A 360 -19.31 -15.22 11.71
CA PHE A 360 -18.55 -15.01 12.94
C PHE A 360 -17.88 -13.62 12.98
N VAL A 361 -17.18 -13.23 11.89
CA VAL A 361 -16.49 -11.94 11.81
C VAL A 361 -17.48 -10.78 11.80
N THR A 362 -18.66 -10.94 11.20
CA THR A 362 -19.73 -9.91 11.24
C THR A 362 -20.24 -9.69 12.67
N GLU A 363 -20.50 -10.76 13.42
CA GLU A 363 -20.92 -10.69 14.82
C GLU A 363 -19.83 -10.08 15.71
N LEU A 364 -18.58 -10.50 15.52
CA LEU A 364 -17.43 -9.96 16.23
C LEU A 364 -17.22 -8.47 15.94
N THR A 365 -17.41 -8.04 14.69
CA THR A 365 -17.35 -6.62 14.29
C THR A 365 -18.37 -5.79 15.04
N ASN A 366 -19.60 -6.27 15.13
CA ASN A 366 -20.66 -5.57 15.87
C ASN A 366 -20.31 -5.45 17.36
N LYS A 367 -19.78 -6.52 17.98
CA LYS A 367 -19.36 -6.47 19.39
C LYS A 367 -18.23 -5.48 19.60
N ILE A 368 -17.21 -5.47 18.73
CA ILE A 368 -16.09 -4.51 18.77
C ILE A 368 -16.60 -3.07 18.62
N LYS A 369 -17.52 -2.80 17.68
CA LYS A 369 -18.15 -1.47 17.54
C LYS A 369 -18.90 -1.04 18.80
N CYS A 370 -19.62 -1.94 19.46
CA CYS A 370 -20.31 -1.65 20.72
C CYS A 370 -19.33 -1.24 21.82
N VAL A 371 -18.28 -2.04 22.06
CA VAL A 371 -17.25 -1.74 23.06
C VAL A 371 -16.53 -0.43 22.73
N PHE A 372 -16.22 -0.17 21.47
CA PHE A 372 -15.60 1.09 21.08
C PHE A 372 -16.52 2.30 21.35
N LYS A 373 -17.82 2.20 21.11
CA LYS A 373 -18.78 3.25 21.47
C LYS A 373 -18.83 3.51 22.98
N GLU A 374 -18.76 2.47 23.80
CA GLU A 374 -18.65 2.63 25.25
C GLU A 374 -17.37 3.35 25.66
N ARG A 375 -16.22 3.04 25.02
CA ARG A 375 -14.96 3.76 25.27
C ARG A 375 -15.05 5.23 24.91
N ILE A 376 -15.65 5.58 23.76
CA ILE A 376 -15.93 6.98 23.38
C ILE A 376 -16.79 7.66 24.46
N THR A 377 -17.84 7.02 24.94
CA THR A 377 -18.74 7.56 25.97
C THR A 377 -18.00 7.84 27.28
N ARG A 378 -17.12 6.91 27.71
CA ARG A 378 -16.35 7.03 28.96
C ARG A 378 -15.11 7.94 28.83
N SER A 379 -14.75 8.38 27.60
CA SER A 379 -13.57 9.22 27.37
C SER A 379 -13.63 10.52 28.16
N LYS A 380 -12.53 10.84 28.88
CA LYS A 380 -12.41 12.04 29.72
C LYS A 380 -11.82 13.25 29.00
N TRP A 381 -11.24 13.03 27.84
CA TRP A 381 -10.56 14.09 27.07
C TRP A 381 -11.44 14.66 25.94
N LEU A 382 -12.58 14.02 25.61
CA LEU A 382 -13.54 14.47 24.63
C LEU A 382 -14.68 15.25 25.29
N THR A 383 -15.07 16.36 24.67
CA THR A 383 -16.32 17.07 25.00
C THR A 383 -17.54 16.26 24.56
N ASP A 384 -18.68 16.49 25.18
CA ASP A 384 -19.91 15.74 24.88
C ASP A 384 -20.35 15.91 23.42
N LYS A 385 -20.18 17.09 22.86
CA LYS A 385 -20.47 17.37 21.42
C LYS A 385 -19.63 16.48 20.50
N THR A 386 -18.34 16.38 20.75
CA THR A 386 -17.43 15.55 19.92
C THR A 386 -17.72 14.08 20.15
N LYS A 387 -18.08 13.64 21.37
CA LYS A 387 -18.53 12.27 21.63
C LYS A 387 -19.76 11.91 20.79
N GLU A 388 -20.77 12.78 20.75
CA GLU A 388 -21.97 12.55 19.94
C GLU A 388 -21.62 12.33 18.46
N LEU A 389 -20.79 13.20 17.89
CA LEU A 389 -20.35 13.09 16.49
C LEU A 389 -19.50 11.83 16.23
N ALA A 390 -18.64 11.47 17.17
CA ALA A 390 -17.83 10.25 17.10
C ALA A 390 -18.71 8.99 17.13
N LEU A 391 -19.72 8.94 18.03
CA LEU A 391 -20.69 7.86 18.08
C LEU A 391 -21.49 7.73 16.78
N ARG A 392 -21.95 8.84 16.22
CA ARG A 392 -22.61 8.86 14.91
C ARG A 392 -21.70 8.31 13.80
N LYS A 393 -20.42 8.65 13.83
CA LYS A 393 -19.44 8.13 12.85
C LYS A 393 -19.26 6.62 12.96
N VAL A 394 -19.20 6.06 14.18
CA VAL A 394 -19.17 4.59 14.36
C VAL A 394 -20.47 3.95 13.88
N ASP A 395 -21.64 4.57 14.15
CA ASP A 395 -22.94 4.02 13.74
C ASP A 395 -23.10 4.03 12.21
N SER A 396 -22.67 5.10 11.53
CA SER A 396 -22.73 5.21 10.06
C SER A 396 -21.64 4.43 9.32
N MET A 397 -20.63 3.91 10.05
CA MET A 397 -19.55 3.12 9.46
C MET A 397 -20.08 1.82 8.85
N SER A 398 -19.96 1.69 7.52
CA SER A 398 -20.30 0.46 6.81
C SER A 398 -19.15 -0.56 6.89
N CYS A 399 -19.49 -1.84 6.75
CA CYS A 399 -18.52 -2.94 6.85
C CYS A 399 -18.72 -3.92 5.69
N ALA A 400 -17.79 -3.93 4.73
CA ALA A 400 -17.77 -4.86 3.62
C ALA A 400 -16.95 -6.10 3.99
N ILE A 401 -17.61 -7.17 4.44
CA ILE A 401 -16.96 -8.38 4.95
C ILE A 401 -17.07 -9.53 3.96
N GLY A 402 -15.96 -10.09 3.56
CA GLY A 402 -15.81 -11.31 2.78
C GLY A 402 -15.95 -11.08 1.28
N TYR A 403 -17.15 -11.01 0.78
CA TYR A 403 -17.46 -10.89 -0.65
C TYR A 403 -18.74 -10.09 -0.85
N ARG A 404 -18.93 -9.66 -2.08
CA ARG A 404 -20.07 -8.82 -2.54
C ARG A 404 -20.97 -9.59 -3.51
N ASP A 405 -22.17 -9.08 -3.70
CA ASP A 405 -23.15 -9.65 -4.64
C ASP A 405 -23.05 -9.02 -6.04
N LYS A 406 -22.51 -7.80 -6.14
CA LYS A 406 -22.36 -7.07 -7.40
C LYS A 406 -20.90 -6.87 -7.76
N TYR A 407 -20.56 -7.02 -9.03
CA TYR A 407 -19.22 -6.85 -9.60
C TYR A 407 -19.23 -5.77 -10.67
N ILE A 408 -18.07 -5.14 -10.89
CA ILE A 408 -17.91 -4.12 -11.92
C ILE A 408 -17.84 -4.76 -13.30
N ALA A 409 -18.20 -3.98 -14.34
CA ALA A 409 -17.99 -4.38 -15.73
C ALA A 409 -16.49 -4.56 -16.00
N GLU A 410 -16.17 -5.52 -16.83
CA GLU A 410 -14.82 -5.86 -17.26
C GLU A 410 -14.57 -5.44 -18.71
N PRO A 411 -13.30 -5.32 -19.13
CA PRO A 411 -12.98 -5.11 -20.53
C PRO A 411 -13.53 -6.23 -21.40
N SER A 412 -14.16 -5.84 -22.50
CA SER A 412 -14.64 -6.75 -23.55
C SER A 412 -13.80 -6.62 -24.83
N CYS A 413 -12.51 -6.35 -24.68
CA CYS A 413 -11.57 -6.19 -25.78
C CYS A 413 -11.20 -7.55 -26.40
N ASP A 414 -10.75 -7.54 -27.65
CA ASP A 414 -10.24 -8.76 -28.31
C ASP A 414 -8.77 -8.99 -27.90
N PHE A 415 -8.58 -9.60 -26.73
CA PHE A 415 -7.25 -9.87 -26.17
C PHE A 415 -6.50 -10.94 -26.96
N SER A 416 -5.24 -10.67 -27.29
CA SER A 416 -4.32 -11.58 -27.95
C SER A 416 -3.74 -12.62 -27.00
N ALA A 417 -3.52 -13.84 -27.46
CA ALA A 417 -2.81 -14.87 -26.69
C ALA A 417 -1.27 -14.72 -26.75
N THR A 418 -0.74 -13.83 -27.58
CA THR A 418 0.71 -13.71 -27.85
C THR A 418 1.27 -12.30 -27.70
N ASP A 419 0.42 -11.28 -27.51
CA ASP A 419 0.81 -9.87 -27.44
C ASP A 419 0.35 -9.22 -26.13
N ALA A 420 1.16 -9.42 -25.08
CA ALA A 420 0.86 -8.91 -23.75
C ALA A 420 0.92 -7.37 -23.66
N ILE A 421 1.79 -6.71 -24.42
CA ILE A 421 1.92 -5.24 -24.41
C ILE A 421 0.68 -4.58 -25.02
N SER A 422 0.18 -5.11 -26.13
CA SER A 422 -1.07 -4.63 -26.74
C SER A 422 -2.27 -4.90 -25.85
N ASN A 423 -2.33 -6.06 -25.19
CA ASN A 423 -3.39 -6.35 -24.20
C ASN A 423 -3.41 -5.32 -23.08
N PHE A 424 -2.26 -4.94 -22.56
CA PHE A 424 -2.17 -3.92 -21.52
C PHE A 424 -2.61 -2.54 -22.01
N ILE A 425 -2.20 -2.15 -23.22
CA ILE A 425 -2.61 -0.87 -23.82
C ILE A 425 -4.13 -0.82 -24.04
N GLN A 426 -4.75 -1.92 -24.49
CA GLN A 426 -6.21 -2.01 -24.60
C GLN A 426 -6.90 -1.85 -23.24
N PHE A 427 -6.35 -2.49 -22.20
CA PHE A 427 -6.84 -2.32 -20.85
C PHE A 427 -6.75 -0.86 -20.37
N VAL A 428 -5.63 -0.17 -20.58
CA VAL A 428 -5.45 1.25 -20.22
C VAL A 428 -6.46 2.14 -20.92
N LYS A 429 -6.74 1.89 -22.21
CA LYS A 429 -7.75 2.64 -22.98
C LYS A 429 -9.15 2.42 -22.43
N TRP A 430 -9.51 1.16 -22.17
CA TRP A 430 -10.79 0.82 -21.56
C TRP A 430 -10.92 1.44 -20.14
N ASP A 431 -9.85 1.46 -19.35
CA ASP A 431 -9.84 2.12 -18.04
C ASP A 431 -10.11 3.62 -18.15
N ASN A 432 -9.52 4.28 -19.13
CA ASN A 432 -9.78 5.69 -19.40
C ASN A 432 -11.25 5.93 -19.78
N GLU A 433 -11.84 5.08 -20.62
CA GLU A 433 -13.29 5.14 -20.96
C GLU A 433 -14.16 4.93 -19.72
N TYR A 434 -13.76 4.02 -18.82
CA TYR A 434 -14.43 3.80 -17.55
C TYR A 434 -14.41 5.07 -16.68
N VAL A 435 -13.24 5.74 -16.56
CA VAL A 435 -13.09 7.02 -15.85
C VAL A 435 -14.03 8.06 -16.44
N ILE A 436 -14.03 8.27 -17.77
CA ILE A 436 -14.90 9.23 -18.46
C ILE A 436 -16.39 8.98 -18.13
N LYS A 437 -16.80 7.71 -18.17
CA LYS A 437 -18.19 7.30 -17.91
C LYS A 437 -18.64 7.54 -16.46
N HIS A 438 -17.71 7.49 -15.50
CA HIS A 438 -18.06 7.51 -14.07
C HIS A 438 -17.73 8.83 -13.38
N LEU A 439 -16.89 9.67 -13.94
CA LEU A 439 -16.43 10.93 -13.33
C LEU A 439 -17.56 11.85 -12.85
N HIS A 440 -18.72 11.84 -13.55
CA HIS A 440 -19.86 12.69 -13.19
C HIS A 440 -21.03 11.92 -12.53
N LYS A 441 -20.82 10.62 -12.25
CA LYS A 441 -21.86 9.82 -11.61
C LYS A 441 -21.69 9.82 -10.11
N LYS A 442 -22.80 9.80 -9.40
CA LYS A 442 -22.80 9.44 -7.99
C LYS A 442 -22.30 8.00 -7.87
N MET A 443 -21.40 7.75 -6.93
CA MET A 443 -20.97 6.40 -6.63
C MET A 443 -22.20 5.55 -6.31
N PRO A 444 -22.30 4.36 -6.92
CA PRO A 444 -23.32 3.42 -6.49
C PRO A 444 -23.03 3.04 -5.07
N ASP A 445 -23.88 2.66 -4.28
CA ASP A 445 -23.90 2.13 -2.95
C ASP A 445 -22.53 2.03 -2.18
N LYS A 446 -22.51 2.34 -0.89
CA LYS A 446 -21.32 2.27 -0.01
C LYS A 446 -20.61 0.90 -0.02
N THR A 447 -21.33 -0.17 -0.27
CA THR A 447 -20.80 -1.54 -0.38
C THR A 447 -20.12 -1.84 -1.70
N TYR A 448 -20.00 -0.87 -2.60
CA TYR A 448 -19.36 -1.03 -3.88
C TYR A 448 -17.86 -0.81 -3.74
N TRP A 449 -17.11 -1.89 -3.68
CA TRP A 449 -15.66 -1.84 -3.67
C TRP A 449 -15.19 -1.22 -4.97
N LEU A 450 -14.62 -0.05 -4.83
CA LEU A 450 -14.15 0.71 -5.96
C LEU A 450 -13.07 -0.08 -6.68
N ARG A 451 -12.91 0.21 -7.95
CA ARG A 451 -11.88 -0.30 -8.82
C ARG A 451 -10.50 0.31 -8.49
N THR A 452 -10.17 0.30 -7.23
CA THR A 452 -8.80 0.50 -6.76
C THR A 452 -8.15 -0.87 -6.68
N ASN A 453 -6.85 -0.95 -6.77
CA ASN A 453 -6.11 -2.21 -6.60
C ASN A 453 -6.18 -2.75 -5.16
N GLU A 454 -6.98 -2.13 -4.30
CA GLU A 454 -7.16 -2.47 -2.89
C GLU A 454 -8.53 -3.16 -2.68
N GLY A 455 -8.55 -4.16 -1.83
CA GLY A 455 -9.77 -4.81 -1.39
C GLY A 455 -10.34 -5.86 -2.35
N ASN A 456 -9.51 -6.52 -3.16
CA ASN A 456 -9.97 -7.70 -3.90
C ASN A 456 -10.36 -8.80 -2.94
N VAL A 457 -11.36 -9.61 -3.29
CA VAL A 457 -11.86 -10.69 -2.41
C VAL A 457 -10.79 -11.74 -2.07
N PHE A 458 -9.71 -11.79 -2.86
CA PHE A 458 -8.56 -12.67 -2.70
C PHE A 458 -7.32 -11.99 -2.11
N ASP A 459 -7.43 -10.75 -1.65
CA ASP A 459 -6.34 -10.08 -0.93
C ASP A 459 -6.30 -10.57 0.53
N VAL A 460 -5.11 -10.90 1.00
CA VAL A 460 -4.89 -11.20 2.41
C VAL A 460 -4.51 -9.90 3.11
N ASN A 461 -5.50 -9.07 3.35
CA ASN A 461 -5.39 -7.79 4.04
C ASN A 461 -6.77 -7.35 4.55
N ALA A 462 -6.81 -6.20 5.25
CA ALA A 462 -8.01 -5.44 5.57
C ALA A 462 -7.74 -3.96 5.32
N TYR A 463 -8.77 -3.14 5.18
CA TYR A 463 -8.66 -1.73 4.82
C TYR A 463 -9.76 -0.90 5.45
N TYR A 464 -9.46 0.37 5.71
CA TYR A 464 -10.47 1.37 5.99
C TYR A 464 -10.43 2.50 4.96
N ASN A 465 -11.55 2.76 4.30
CA ASN A 465 -11.69 3.86 3.36
C ASN A 465 -12.39 5.05 4.04
N ARG A 466 -11.60 6.08 4.36
CA ARG A 466 -12.06 7.25 5.12
C ARG A 466 -13.07 8.12 4.35
N SER A 467 -12.95 8.20 3.02
CA SER A 467 -13.81 9.05 2.18
C SER A 467 -15.23 8.50 1.98
N ILE A 468 -15.49 7.27 2.42
CA ILE A 468 -16.81 6.65 2.41
C ILE A 468 -17.18 6.02 3.75
N ASN A 469 -16.34 6.19 4.76
CA ASN A 469 -16.50 5.64 6.10
C ASN A 469 -16.82 4.13 6.07
N GLU A 470 -15.99 3.35 5.36
CA GLU A 470 -16.20 1.91 5.17
C GLU A 470 -14.96 1.09 5.55
N MET A 471 -15.16 0.05 6.36
CA MET A 471 -14.18 -0.99 6.62
C MET A 471 -14.35 -2.14 5.63
N ILE A 472 -13.25 -2.64 5.07
CA ILE A 472 -13.24 -3.70 4.06
C ILE A 472 -12.40 -4.87 4.57
N ILE A 473 -12.98 -6.06 4.67
CA ILE A 473 -12.31 -7.30 5.06
C ILE A 473 -12.53 -8.34 3.95
N PRO A 474 -11.55 -8.57 3.06
CA PRO A 474 -11.65 -9.54 1.98
C PRO A 474 -11.88 -10.97 2.43
N ASN A 475 -12.43 -11.81 1.54
CA ASN A 475 -12.71 -13.22 1.85
C ASN A 475 -11.45 -14.02 2.15
N ALA A 476 -10.34 -13.70 1.50
CA ALA A 476 -9.09 -14.46 1.63
C ALA A 476 -8.50 -14.42 3.05
N ILE A 477 -8.71 -13.34 3.82
CA ILE A 477 -8.24 -13.28 5.22
C ILE A 477 -9.16 -14.01 6.19
N LEU A 478 -10.39 -14.35 5.78
CA LEU A 478 -11.39 -15.05 6.62
C LEU A 478 -11.07 -16.55 6.79
N GLN A 479 -9.84 -16.89 7.06
CA GLN A 479 -9.38 -18.27 7.28
C GLN A 479 -8.15 -18.29 8.20
N GLU A 480 -7.71 -19.49 8.61
CA GLU A 480 -6.47 -19.63 9.38
C GLU A 480 -5.26 -18.96 8.69
N PRO A 481 -4.40 -18.27 9.45
CA PRO A 481 -4.38 -18.19 10.92
C PRO A 481 -5.19 -17.04 11.53
N TYR A 482 -5.95 -16.27 10.73
CA TYR A 482 -6.66 -15.07 11.21
C TYR A 482 -8.03 -15.40 11.79
N VAL A 483 -8.78 -16.31 11.19
CA VAL A 483 -10.09 -16.78 11.68
C VAL A 483 -10.07 -18.26 11.87
N CYS A 484 -10.19 -18.72 13.11
CA CYS A 484 -10.21 -20.13 13.46
C CYS A 484 -11.37 -20.43 14.40
N LEU A 485 -12.46 -21.02 13.86
CA LEU A 485 -13.70 -21.27 14.62
C LEU A 485 -13.53 -22.33 15.72
N ASP A 486 -12.49 -23.17 15.62
CA ASP A 486 -12.17 -24.22 16.60
C ASP A 486 -11.26 -23.70 17.73
N LYS A 487 -10.84 -22.43 17.69
CA LYS A 487 -10.08 -21.77 18.73
C LYS A 487 -10.99 -20.91 19.61
N ASN A 488 -10.52 -20.62 20.82
CA ASN A 488 -11.24 -19.78 21.76
C ASN A 488 -11.28 -18.30 21.32
N MET A 489 -12.02 -17.50 22.09
CA MET A 489 -12.22 -16.08 21.82
C MET A 489 -10.90 -15.30 21.90
N ALA A 490 -10.01 -15.59 22.86
CA ALA A 490 -8.72 -14.92 23.01
C ALA A 490 -7.84 -15.05 21.76
N TYR A 491 -7.83 -16.24 21.12
CA TYR A 491 -7.13 -16.45 19.85
C TYR A 491 -7.69 -15.57 18.73
N ASN A 492 -9.00 -15.60 18.53
CA ASN A 492 -9.64 -14.85 17.45
C ASN A 492 -9.59 -13.33 17.66
N LEU A 493 -9.64 -12.87 18.92
CA LEU A 493 -9.44 -11.46 19.27
C LEU A 493 -8.02 -11.00 19.04
N ALA A 494 -7.00 -11.84 19.30
CA ALA A 494 -5.60 -11.53 19.04
C ALA A 494 -5.26 -11.48 17.53
N SER A 495 -6.09 -12.01 16.68
CA SER A 495 -5.90 -12.11 15.23
C SER A 495 -6.90 -11.22 14.47
N ILE A 496 -8.02 -11.78 14.02
CA ILE A 496 -9.00 -11.00 13.23
C ILE A 496 -9.67 -9.91 14.06
N GLY A 497 -9.90 -10.12 15.35
CA GLY A 497 -10.51 -9.11 16.24
C GLY A 497 -9.64 -7.87 16.35
N PHE A 498 -8.32 -8.05 16.52
CA PHE A 498 -7.37 -6.95 16.52
C PHE A 498 -7.36 -6.20 15.17
N ILE A 499 -7.37 -6.92 14.04
CA ILE A 499 -7.42 -6.30 12.71
C ILE A 499 -8.71 -5.48 12.54
N ILE A 500 -9.87 -6.02 12.93
CA ILE A 500 -11.15 -5.30 12.88
C ILE A 500 -11.08 -4.00 13.69
N ALA A 501 -10.61 -4.08 14.93
CA ALA A 501 -10.49 -2.91 15.80
C ALA A 501 -9.50 -1.88 15.22
N HIS A 502 -8.39 -2.34 14.66
CA HIS A 502 -7.39 -1.50 13.97
C HIS A 502 -8.02 -0.72 12.80
N GLU A 503 -8.77 -1.40 11.92
CA GLU A 503 -9.43 -0.75 10.79
C GLU A 503 -10.53 0.24 11.24
N ILE A 504 -11.27 -0.07 12.30
CA ILE A 504 -12.26 0.87 12.87
C ILE A 504 -11.55 2.13 13.38
N ILE A 505 -10.39 2.00 14.03
CA ILE A 505 -9.64 3.13 14.57
C ILE A 505 -9.03 4.00 13.46
N HIS A 506 -8.80 3.48 12.26
CA HIS A 506 -8.43 4.33 11.12
C HIS A 506 -9.49 5.39 10.78
N GLY A 507 -10.73 5.22 11.21
CA GLY A 507 -11.74 6.30 11.21
C GLY A 507 -11.43 7.44 12.17
N PHE A 508 -10.57 7.24 13.15
CA PHE A 508 -10.32 8.13 14.28
C PHE A 508 -8.82 8.40 14.54
N ASP A 509 -7.94 7.91 13.68
CA ASP A 509 -6.50 8.17 13.74
C ASP A 509 -6.15 9.62 13.28
N LYS A 510 -4.86 9.93 13.13
CA LYS A 510 -4.36 11.25 12.67
C LYS A 510 -5.01 11.73 11.38
N LEU A 511 -5.32 10.82 10.46
CA LEU A 511 -5.92 11.13 9.17
C LEU A 511 -7.44 10.98 9.19
N GLY A 512 -7.95 9.90 9.74
CA GLY A 512 -9.38 9.61 9.78
C GLY A 512 -10.19 10.59 10.62
N CYS A 513 -9.59 11.19 11.66
CA CYS A 513 -10.24 12.21 12.47
C CYS A 513 -10.62 13.48 11.69
N GLN A 514 -10.08 13.68 10.49
CA GLN A 514 -10.40 14.81 9.63
C GLN A 514 -11.67 14.58 8.79
N PHE A 515 -12.22 13.37 8.80
CA PHE A 515 -13.45 12.98 8.09
C PHE A 515 -14.57 12.72 9.07
N ASP A 516 -15.77 13.16 8.74
CA ASP A 516 -16.96 12.89 9.53
C ASP A 516 -17.59 11.50 9.28
N GLY A 517 -18.79 11.27 9.82
CA GLY A 517 -19.52 10.01 9.64
C GLY A 517 -20.03 9.74 8.24
N ASP A 518 -20.12 10.75 7.39
CA ASP A 518 -20.49 10.64 5.99
C ASP A 518 -19.27 10.48 5.06
N GLY A 519 -18.05 10.58 5.59
CA GLY A 519 -16.80 10.50 4.85
C GLY A 519 -16.42 11.84 4.19
N GLU A 520 -16.97 12.94 4.63
CA GLU A 520 -16.62 14.28 4.15
C GLU A 520 -15.53 14.89 5.03
N MET A 521 -14.50 15.46 4.36
CA MET A 521 -13.37 16.09 5.04
C MET A 521 -13.72 17.49 5.52
N HIS A 522 -13.89 17.65 6.82
CA HIS A 522 -14.01 18.95 7.49
C HIS A 522 -13.67 18.84 8.98
N ASN A 523 -13.40 19.98 9.62
CA ASN A 523 -13.15 19.99 11.06
C ASN A 523 -14.48 19.90 11.83
N TRP A 524 -14.76 18.71 12.39
CA TRP A 524 -15.94 18.44 13.23
C TRP A 524 -15.61 18.39 14.73
N TRP A 525 -14.33 18.58 15.10
CA TRP A 525 -13.84 18.57 16.47
C TRP A 525 -13.95 19.96 17.11
N SER A 526 -14.15 20.02 18.44
CA SER A 526 -13.89 21.25 19.16
C SER A 526 -12.40 21.58 19.16
N LYS A 527 -12.08 22.86 19.38
CA LYS A 527 -10.68 23.27 19.50
C LYS A 527 -9.99 22.58 20.69
N GLU A 528 -10.69 22.46 21.81
CA GLU A 528 -10.21 21.81 23.02
C GLU A 528 -9.87 20.32 22.74
N ASP A 529 -10.77 19.59 22.10
CA ASP A 529 -10.56 18.19 21.75
C ASP A 529 -9.41 18.01 20.77
N SER A 530 -9.27 18.89 19.79
CA SER A 530 -8.16 18.88 18.85
C SER A 530 -6.81 19.11 19.55
N ASP A 531 -6.76 20.06 20.49
CA ASP A 531 -5.54 20.36 21.26
C ASP A 531 -5.19 19.18 22.22
N ASN A 532 -6.20 18.56 22.84
CA ASN A 532 -6.01 17.37 23.68
C ASN A 532 -5.53 16.19 22.84
N TYR A 533 -6.14 15.95 21.70
CA TYR A 533 -5.74 14.84 20.82
C TYR A 533 -4.30 14.99 20.34
N LYS A 534 -3.87 16.21 20.01
CA LYS A 534 -2.48 16.49 19.62
C LYS A 534 -1.49 16.12 20.72
N LYS A 535 -1.78 16.40 22.00
CA LYS A 535 -0.92 15.98 23.12
C LYS A 535 -0.82 14.46 23.24
N LEU A 536 -1.95 13.76 23.04
CA LEU A 536 -1.96 12.29 23.06
C LEU A 536 -1.15 11.69 21.89
N GLN A 537 -1.20 12.32 20.72
CA GLN A 537 -0.38 11.97 19.56
C GLN A 537 1.12 12.13 19.85
N GLU A 538 1.53 13.24 20.49
CA GLU A 538 2.92 13.51 20.87
C GLU A 538 3.46 12.44 21.86
N GLU A 539 2.64 11.96 22.80
CA GLU A 539 3.01 10.86 23.70
C GLU A 539 3.32 9.56 22.95
N ILE A 540 2.55 9.23 21.90
CA ILE A 540 2.80 8.03 21.08
C ILE A 540 4.08 8.19 20.26
N ILE A 541 4.26 9.33 19.60
CA ILE A 541 5.49 9.63 18.85
C ILE A 541 6.71 9.45 19.74
N GLU A 542 6.71 10.10 20.89
CA GLU A 542 7.82 10.04 21.83
C GLU A 542 8.12 8.62 22.32
N GLN A 543 7.08 7.84 22.64
CA GLN A 543 7.24 6.46 23.09
C GLN A 543 7.92 5.60 22.02
N TYR A 544 7.37 5.59 20.80
CA TYR A 544 7.87 4.73 19.72
C TYR A 544 9.30 5.12 19.31
N GLU A 545 9.61 6.41 19.24
CA GLU A 545 10.97 6.89 18.98
C GLU A 545 11.94 6.52 20.11
N THR A 546 11.52 6.65 21.37
CA THR A 546 12.35 6.32 22.53
C THR A 546 12.65 4.83 22.60
N VAL A 547 11.64 3.98 22.39
CA VAL A 547 11.80 2.52 22.41
C VAL A 547 12.67 2.06 21.24
N SER A 548 12.48 2.60 20.03
CA SER A 548 13.27 2.21 18.86
C SER A 548 14.75 2.60 18.96
N LYS A 549 15.05 3.72 19.64
CA LYS A 549 16.45 4.15 19.91
C LYS A 549 17.23 3.12 20.72
N ARG A 550 16.57 2.31 21.58
CA ARG A 550 17.23 1.23 22.34
C ARG A 550 17.86 0.17 21.42
N ASP A 551 17.29 -0.02 20.24
CA ASP A 551 17.78 -0.95 19.20
C ASP A 551 18.67 -0.26 18.16
N ASN A 552 19.06 0.99 18.34
CA ASN A 552 19.75 1.84 17.35
C ASN A 552 18.97 1.99 16.02
N ILE A 553 17.66 1.97 16.08
CA ILE A 553 16.76 2.25 14.96
C ILE A 553 16.22 3.68 15.13
N LYS A 554 16.34 4.49 14.09
CA LYS A 554 15.70 5.81 14.02
C LYS A 554 14.34 5.64 13.37
N LEU A 555 13.31 5.35 14.18
CA LEU A 555 11.93 5.37 13.71
C LEU A 555 11.47 6.83 13.56
N ASN A 556 10.68 7.09 12.51
CA ASN A 556 9.97 8.36 12.36
C ASN A 556 8.57 8.21 12.97
N GLY A 557 8.40 8.73 14.18
CA GLY A 557 7.16 8.58 14.95
C GLY A 557 5.98 9.31 14.33
N ASP A 558 6.20 10.44 13.64
CA ASP A 558 5.13 11.18 12.96
C ASP A 558 4.65 10.46 11.69
N LEU A 559 5.57 9.91 10.89
CA LEU A 559 5.23 9.09 9.73
C LEU A 559 4.39 7.87 10.11
N THR A 560 4.71 7.23 11.24
CA THR A 560 4.03 6.00 11.67
C THR A 560 2.88 6.23 12.65
N LEU A 561 2.48 7.48 12.89
CA LEU A 561 1.54 7.85 13.94
C LEU A 561 0.16 7.26 13.77
N SER A 562 -0.44 7.33 12.58
CA SER A 562 -1.78 6.76 12.31
C SER A 562 -1.83 5.28 12.64
N GLU A 563 -0.84 4.52 12.20
CA GLU A 563 -0.74 3.08 12.44
C GLU A 563 -0.49 2.76 13.92
N ASN A 564 0.34 3.56 14.58
CA ASN A 564 0.64 3.37 16.00
C ASN A 564 -0.58 3.68 16.89
N ILE A 565 -1.40 4.67 16.51
CA ILE A 565 -2.68 4.96 17.18
C ILE A 565 -3.65 3.79 16.97
N ALA A 566 -3.77 3.31 15.73
CA ALA A 566 -4.65 2.20 15.39
C ALA A 566 -4.26 0.92 16.16
N ASP A 567 -2.99 0.54 16.18
CA ASP A 567 -2.50 -0.62 16.93
C ASP A 567 -2.75 -0.52 18.43
N THR A 568 -2.41 0.63 19.02
CA THR A 568 -2.49 0.84 20.47
C THR A 568 -3.93 0.81 20.95
N SER A 569 -4.83 1.47 20.23
CA SER A 569 -6.25 1.52 20.57
C SER A 569 -6.94 0.18 20.29
N ALA A 570 -6.57 -0.50 19.20
CA ALA A 570 -7.12 -1.82 18.87
C ALA A 570 -6.85 -2.84 19.96
N LEU A 571 -5.62 -2.88 20.53
CA LEU A 571 -5.31 -3.80 21.60
C LEU A 571 -6.22 -3.55 22.82
N GLN A 572 -6.40 -2.30 23.21
CA GLN A 572 -7.24 -1.95 24.35
C GLN A 572 -8.71 -2.31 24.13
N ILE A 573 -9.23 -2.11 22.91
CA ILE A 573 -10.59 -2.50 22.55
C ILE A 573 -10.76 -4.02 22.63
N VAL A 574 -9.83 -4.81 22.10
CA VAL A 574 -9.95 -6.28 22.16
C VAL A 574 -9.74 -6.83 23.56
N GLU A 575 -8.99 -6.13 24.41
CA GLU A 575 -8.91 -6.44 25.85
C GLU A 575 -10.28 -6.27 26.54
N ASP A 576 -10.98 -5.17 26.27
CA ASP A 576 -12.31 -4.93 26.84
C ASP A 576 -13.33 -5.94 26.30
N VAL A 577 -13.30 -6.26 24.98
CA VAL A 577 -14.16 -7.31 24.40
C VAL A 577 -13.91 -8.68 25.04
N LEU A 578 -12.64 -9.00 25.33
CA LEU A 578 -12.32 -10.25 25.99
C LEU A 578 -12.80 -10.25 27.46
N GLU A 579 -12.65 -9.13 28.15
CA GLU A 579 -13.14 -8.98 29.52
C GLU A 579 -14.65 -9.21 29.59
N ASP A 580 -15.42 -8.52 28.75
CA ASP A 580 -16.89 -8.70 28.68
C ASP A 580 -17.26 -10.16 28.41
N TYR A 581 -16.57 -10.79 27.43
CA TYR A 581 -16.78 -12.19 27.08
C TYR A 581 -16.53 -13.14 28.25
N LEU A 582 -15.52 -12.88 29.10
CA LEU A 582 -15.14 -13.68 30.24
C LEU A 582 -16.11 -13.43 31.43
N VAL A 583 -16.49 -12.18 31.66
CA VAL A 583 -17.47 -11.80 32.69
C VAL A 583 -18.84 -12.45 32.43
N GLU A 584 -19.33 -12.45 31.16
CA GLU A 584 -20.54 -13.14 30.74
C GLU A 584 -20.55 -14.65 31.05
N ARG A 585 -19.37 -15.24 31.35
CA ARG A 585 -19.15 -16.68 31.61
C ARG A 585 -18.69 -16.95 33.05
N ASP A 586 -18.76 -15.95 33.92
CA ASP A 586 -18.28 -16.04 35.30
C ASP A 586 -16.79 -16.42 35.44
N ILE A 587 -15.95 -16.00 34.49
CA ILE A 587 -14.49 -16.28 34.51
C ILE A 587 -13.75 -15.05 35.05
N PHE A 588 -13.11 -15.19 36.21
CA PHE A 588 -12.45 -14.10 36.92
C PHE A 588 -11.06 -14.50 37.45
N GLY A 589 -10.30 -13.50 37.93
CA GLY A 589 -9.04 -13.69 38.66
C GLY A 589 -7.96 -14.42 37.85
N ALA A 590 -7.33 -15.41 38.43
CA ALA A 590 -6.22 -16.13 37.80
C ALA A 590 -6.61 -16.87 36.51
N GLU A 591 -7.86 -17.34 36.39
CA GLU A 591 -8.36 -17.98 35.17
C GLU A 591 -8.55 -16.94 34.05
N GLN A 592 -9.10 -15.79 34.37
CA GLN A 592 -9.18 -14.65 33.46
C GLN A 592 -7.78 -14.25 32.95
N ASP A 593 -6.79 -14.14 33.84
CA ASP A 593 -5.41 -13.80 33.47
C ASP A 593 -4.78 -14.82 32.50
N LYS A 594 -5.16 -16.09 32.51
CA LYS A 594 -4.70 -17.07 31.51
C LYS A 594 -5.22 -16.75 30.12
N HIS A 595 -6.48 -16.34 29.98
CA HIS A 595 -7.03 -15.94 28.69
C HIS A 595 -6.37 -14.68 28.15
N PHE A 596 -6.03 -13.70 28.99
CA PHE A 596 -5.27 -12.52 28.58
C PHE A 596 -3.84 -12.86 28.19
N LYS A 597 -3.17 -13.76 28.92
CA LYS A 597 -1.85 -14.26 28.48
C LYS A 597 -1.92 -14.88 27.10
N GLU A 598 -2.95 -15.71 26.85
CA GLU A 598 -3.16 -16.32 25.54
C GLU A 598 -3.39 -15.26 24.45
N LEU A 599 -4.18 -14.23 24.71
CA LEU A 599 -4.38 -13.08 23.80
C LEU A 599 -3.02 -12.47 23.44
N TYR A 600 -2.17 -12.13 24.40
CA TYR A 600 -0.89 -11.46 24.14
C TYR A 600 0.11 -12.37 23.40
N TYR A 601 0.19 -13.64 23.76
CA TYR A 601 1.04 -14.60 23.04
C TYR A 601 0.59 -14.79 21.58
N ASN A 602 -0.72 -14.91 21.33
CA ASN A 602 -1.25 -15.05 19.98
C ASN A 602 -1.05 -13.75 19.20
N TYR A 603 -1.26 -12.58 19.81
CA TYR A 603 -0.98 -11.29 19.19
C TYR A 603 0.47 -11.20 18.72
N ALA A 604 1.44 -11.44 19.57
CA ALA A 604 2.85 -11.45 19.18
C ALA A 604 3.17 -12.50 18.10
N THR A 605 2.48 -13.63 18.10
CA THR A 605 2.63 -14.71 17.11
C THR A 605 2.12 -14.29 15.73
N GLN A 606 0.99 -13.60 15.63
CA GLN A 606 0.43 -13.12 14.37
C GLN A 606 1.34 -12.12 13.67
N TRP A 607 2.05 -11.29 14.43
CA TRP A 607 2.96 -10.27 13.89
C TRP A 607 4.38 -10.76 13.60
N ARG A 608 4.70 -12.06 13.81
CA ARG A 608 6.04 -12.60 13.54
C ARG A 608 6.45 -12.39 12.09
N THR A 609 7.60 -11.74 11.90
CA THR A 609 8.07 -11.36 10.57
C THR A 609 9.57 -11.54 10.45
N LEU A 610 10.01 -12.27 9.42
CA LEU A 610 11.38 -12.25 8.93
C LEU A 610 11.43 -11.35 7.70
N MET A 611 12.41 -10.44 7.66
CA MET A 611 12.63 -9.58 6.49
C MET A 611 14.12 -9.39 6.22
N THR A 612 14.45 -9.06 4.97
CA THR A 612 15.83 -8.71 4.60
C THR A 612 16.19 -7.34 5.18
N ILE A 613 17.50 -7.10 5.40
CA ILE A 613 17.98 -5.79 5.88
C ILE A 613 17.60 -4.67 4.89
N SER A 614 17.62 -4.96 3.60
CA SER A 614 17.20 -4.00 2.56
C SER A 614 15.73 -3.62 2.73
N ARG A 615 14.85 -4.60 2.91
CA ARG A 615 13.41 -4.37 3.16
C ARG A 615 13.18 -3.57 4.43
N MET A 616 13.86 -3.93 5.52
CA MET A 616 13.75 -3.20 6.79
C MET A 616 14.10 -1.71 6.63
N LYS A 617 15.18 -1.40 5.92
CA LYS A 617 15.59 0.00 5.67
C LYS A 617 14.57 0.77 4.84
N ILE A 618 14.00 0.13 3.83
CA ILE A 618 12.96 0.73 2.98
C ILE A 618 11.71 1.01 3.82
N LEU A 619 11.22 0.04 4.59
CA LEU A 619 10.06 0.22 5.45
C LEU A 619 10.27 1.35 6.46
N THR A 620 11.42 1.37 7.16
CA THR A 620 11.70 2.44 8.13
C THR A 620 11.71 3.85 7.52
N ALA A 621 11.98 3.97 6.22
CA ALA A 621 12.07 5.25 5.53
C ALA A 621 10.77 5.70 4.82
N LEU A 622 9.91 4.76 4.42
CA LEU A 622 8.80 5.02 3.49
C LEU A 622 7.43 4.54 3.99
N ASP A 623 7.40 3.60 4.93
CA ASP A 623 6.15 2.94 5.32
C ASP A 623 5.53 3.65 6.52
N GLY A 624 4.21 3.86 6.48
CA GLY A 624 3.44 4.38 7.60
C GLY A 624 3.38 3.42 8.80
N HIS A 625 3.72 2.14 8.59
CA HIS A 625 3.76 1.16 9.68
C HIS A 625 5.12 1.12 10.37
N SER A 626 5.10 1.07 11.68
CA SER A 626 6.27 0.72 12.48
C SER A 626 6.73 -0.71 12.19
N LEU A 627 8.03 -1.00 12.40
CA LEU A 627 8.52 -2.38 12.31
C LEU A 627 7.77 -3.28 13.31
N THR A 628 7.52 -4.54 12.91
CA THR A 628 6.61 -5.45 13.63
C THR A 628 6.97 -5.70 15.10
N ASN A 629 8.25 -5.65 15.47
CA ASN A 629 8.67 -5.71 16.88
C ASN A 629 8.17 -4.50 17.68
N TYR A 630 8.09 -3.31 17.09
CA TYR A 630 7.55 -2.11 17.76
C TYR A 630 6.02 -2.11 17.75
N ARG A 631 5.38 -2.58 16.66
CA ARG A 631 3.92 -2.78 16.64
C ARG A 631 3.47 -3.67 17.80
N VAL A 632 4.24 -4.72 18.14
CA VAL A 632 3.93 -5.59 19.29
C VAL A 632 4.37 -4.97 20.61
N ASN A 633 5.66 -4.67 20.76
CA ASN A 633 6.20 -4.30 22.07
C ASN A 633 5.69 -2.93 22.55
N CYS A 634 5.65 -1.90 21.69
CA CYS A 634 5.18 -0.57 22.11
C CYS A 634 3.69 -0.58 22.44
N THR A 635 2.90 -1.35 21.69
CA THR A 635 1.47 -1.55 21.94
C THR A 635 1.23 -2.24 23.29
N LEU A 636 1.93 -3.36 23.58
CA LEU A 636 1.83 -4.08 24.85
C LEU A 636 2.32 -3.27 26.05
N ILE A 637 3.38 -2.46 25.87
CA ILE A 637 3.89 -1.55 26.92
C ILE A 637 2.77 -0.60 27.40
N ARG A 638 1.86 -0.17 26.54
CA ARG A 638 0.74 0.71 26.90
C ARG A 638 -0.40 -0.01 27.61
N SER A 639 -0.52 -1.33 27.54
CA SER A 639 -1.54 -2.10 28.27
C SER A 639 -1.20 -2.20 29.76
N GLU A 640 -2.02 -1.62 30.62
CA GLU A 640 -1.89 -1.77 32.07
C GLU A 640 -2.06 -3.22 32.50
N ARG A 641 -3.02 -3.93 31.86
CA ARG A 641 -3.28 -5.35 32.10
C ARG A 641 -2.07 -6.21 31.78
N PHE A 642 -1.43 -5.98 30.63
CA PHE A 642 -0.19 -6.67 30.27
C PHE A 642 0.90 -6.44 31.32
N ARG A 643 1.15 -5.19 31.71
CA ARG A 643 2.18 -4.87 32.71
C ARG A 643 1.92 -5.55 34.06
N ARG A 644 0.66 -5.59 34.51
CA ARG A 644 0.26 -6.28 35.73
C ARG A 644 0.47 -7.79 35.63
N ILE A 645 -0.01 -8.42 34.56
CA ILE A 645 0.00 -9.88 34.39
C ILE A 645 1.42 -10.43 34.27
N PHE A 646 2.33 -9.68 33.65
CA PHE A 646 3.73 -10.08 33.48
C PHE A 646 4.68 -9.47 34.50
N ASN A 647 4.17 -8.75 35.52
CA ASN A 647 4.94 -8.10 36.57
C ASN A 647 6.10 -7.27 36.02
N ILE A 648 5.81 -6.36 35.09
CA ILE A 648 6.82 -5.51 34.43
C ILE A 648 7.40 -4.51 35.44
N GLU A 649 8.71 -4.58 35.67
CA GLU A 649 9.45 -3.75 36.60
C GLU A 649 10.34 -2.72 35.88
N PRO A 650 10.80 -1.63 36.55
CA PRO A 650 11.64 -0.58 35.95
C PRO A 650 12.92 -1.06 35.25
N LYS A 651 13.47 -2.21 35.65
CA LYS A 651 14.67 -2.82 35.05
C LYS A 651 14.38 -3.58 33.72
N ASP A 652 13.12 -3.84 33.40
CA ASP A 652 12.73 -4.69 32.27
C ASP A 652 12.72 -3.92 30.98
N GLY A 653 13.03 -4.59 29.86
CA GLY A 653 13.01 -3.98 28.52
C GLY A 653 11.64 -3.56 28.06
N MET A 654 10.57 -4.22 28.58
CA MET A 654 9.17 -3.86 28.35
C MET A 654 8.66 -2.73 29.26
N TYR A 655 9.52 -2.11 30.06
CA TYR A 655 9.16 -0.97 30.90
C TYR A 655 9.36 0.36 30.15
N TYR A 656 8.42 1.28 30.37
CA TYR A 656 8.48 2.66 29.92
C TYR A 656 8.12 3.60 31.06
N ASN A 657 8.97 4.60 31.32
CA ASN A 657 8.94 5.42 32.55
C ASN A 657 8.17 6.74 32.43
N LYS A 658 7.47 6.98 31.32
CA LYS A 658 6.66 8.18 31.14
C LYS A 658 5.17 7.85 31.16
N PRO A 659 4.32 8.85 31.42
CA PRO A 659 2.88 8.69 31.30
C PRO A 659 2.45 8.16 29.92
N MET A 660 1.44 7.33 29.90
CA MET A 660 0.87 6.75 28.69
C MET A 660 -0.64 6.86 28.78
N SER A 661 -1.18 7.92 28.20
CA SER A 661 -2.60 8.17 28.20
C SER A 661 -3.32 7.23 27.23
N VAL A 662 -4.56 6.86 27.59
CA VAL A 662 -5.48 6.13 26.70
C VAL A 662 -6.02 7.11 25.67
N ILE A 663 -5.97 6.75 24.38
CA ILE A 663 -6.55 7.58 23.31
C ILE A 663 -8.00 7.18 23.07
N TRP A 664 -8.20 5.95 22.65
CA TRP A 664 -9.53 5.42 22.33
C TRP A 664 -9.90 4.21 23.16
#